data_e8d4b469d973f1b7e03f064117e89d67
#
_entry.id   e8d4b469d973f1b7e03f064117e89d67
#
_cell.length_a   1.000
_cell.length_b   1.000
_cell.length_c   1.000
_cell.angle_alpha   90.00
_cell.angle_beta   90.00
_cell.angle_gamma   90.00
#
_symmetry.space_group_name_H-M   'P 1'
#
loop_
_entity.id
_entity.type
_entity.pdbx_description
1 polymer ?
#
loop_
_entity_poly.entity_id
_entity_poly.type
_entity_poly.pdbx_seq_one_letter_code
_entity_poly.pdbx_strand_id
1 'polypeptide(L)'
;MQIERINEKFGAFAGRLLRARWWVLVAFAAVLVLSVMGVKKLVVQTSFDDYFIEGDPMLVKTDEFKAHFGNDYFVGVLTKCDNHFTKKNLETLRALSNELLDSLSYVDKITSLTDIEFLVGNEEGMAIEQIVPEEIPQDKAGLDLVRQRAYSKPEVARKLISQDGTLSWIVIKLRPFPEDSVWKKETTVSPDIQTGGEVDRIIHKPQYASLHPKATGMPYVSQQKVEFISSEMGRLVKFAILISIIVMVIMTRSVRGVVAPFIGTFGGLLITFGIAGALGLYVDSATSIIPVILAFAVSIAYNIHLFSFFGKRMMIHGRRRQAVVETFTETGWPVFFCGCTTIVSLLSFLIVPIRPVAFIGIHTSLSVLFVMLTTMLVTPVLLSFGRDRKPNKNFTEDSDTRWSRMMVRIGDFDLRHSKTIMTVFILLCAALGIGVWHMEPAFDMERTMGENVPYVNKLLQVSKSELGSLYSYDLMVEFPEDGQAKLPENLKKLEQLAKITEEYPLTKRTTSVLDILKDLNQTLNGGDREHYSIPDSEEEVAQMMLLYENAGGTESEYWMDYDYRRLRLMVEMPNYNSGESERELADIEQRAAELFPDAKVTAVGNLPQFTTMMQYLVRGQIQSFLISVLIIGLILMVVFQGVRIGLIGLIPNLFPAICVGGYMGWAGIPLDMMTACIIPMMLGMAVDDTIHFINHVKLEYDRTGHYQTAIRRTFRIVGVAIVTTSVITSAVFAGFMDSCCLQFFNFGWLAVIGIMSALLSDLFITPILVKGFHVFGKEKIITQNI
;
A
#
# COMPACT_ATOMS: atom_id res chain seq x y z
N MET A 1 -11.33 40.61 18.30
CA MET A 1 -10.03 41.31 18.60
C MET A 1 -8.77 40.51 18.31
N GLN A 2 -8.65 39.24 18.62
CA GLN A 2 -7.40 38.51 18.28
C GLN A 2 -7.39 37.97 16.83
N ILE A 3 -8.51 37.52 16.30
CA ILE A 3 -8.63 37.06 14.90
C ILE A 3 -8.36 38.23 13.95
N GLU A 4 -8.86 39.43 14.24
CA GLU A 4 -8.58 40.65 13.47
C GLU A 4 -7.08 40.97 13.44
N ARG A 5 -6.37 40.82 14.56
CA ARG A 5 -4.89 40.99 14.60
C ARG A 5 -4.16 39.93 13.78
N ILE A 6 -4.65 38.68 13.72
CA ILE A 6 -4.07 37.62 12.88
C ILE A 6 -4.30 37.97 11.42
N ASN A 7 -5.51 38.38 11.05
CA ASN A 7 -5.87 38.82 9.72
C ASN A 7 -4.93 39.97 9.25
N GLU A 8 -4.74 40.99 10.09
CA GLU A 8 -3.84 42.11 9.78
C GLU A 8 -2.40 41.68 9.55
N LYS A 9 -1.89 40.68 10.32
CA LYS A 9 -0.54 40.13 10.13
C LYS A 9 -0.40 39.45 8.78
N PHE A 10 -1.40 38.66 8.35
CA PHE A 10 -1.39 37.99 7.04
C PHE A 10 -1.51 39.01 5.89
N GLY A 11 -2.32 40.05 6.05
CA GLY A 11 -2.35 41.17 5.10
C GLY A 11 -1.02 41.91 4.98
N ALA A 12 -0.38 42.20 6.12
CA ALA A 12 0.94 42.82 6.14
C ALA A 12 2.04 41.93 5.53
N PHE A 13 1.92 40.59 5.75
CA PHE A 13 2.79 39.60 5.11
C PHE A 13 2.64 39.63 3.58
N ALA A 14 1.42 39.57 3.07
CA ALA A 14 1.14 39.67 1.64
C ALA A 14 1.67 40.97 1.04
N GLY A 15 1.50 42.12 1.74
CA GLY A 15 2.05 43.42 1.31
C GLY A 15 3.58 43.42 1.22
N ARG A 16 4.28 42.75 2.15
CA ARG A 16 5.75 42.58 2.09
C ARG A 16 6.16 41.67 0.94
N LEU A 17 5.46 40.56 0.76
CA LEU A 17 5.70 39.58 -0.30
C LEU A 17 5.58 40.23 -1.70
N LEU A 18 4.54 41.04 -1.91
CA LEU A 18 4.35 41.75 -3.18
C LEU A 18 5.43 42.82 -3.48
N ARG A 19 6.06 43.38 -2.46
CA ARG A 19 7.24 44.26 -2.65
C ARG A 19 8.45 43.46 -3.11
N ALA A 20 8.65 42.24 -2.59
CA ALA A 20 9.76 41.34 -2.92
C ALA A 20 9.45 40.36 -4.06
N ARG A 21 8.37 40.56 -4.82
CA ARG A 21 7.79 39.54 -5.76
C ARG A 21 8.80 38.95 -6.75
N TRP A 22 9.75 39.70 -7.27
CA TRP A 22 10.77 39.18 -8.19
C TRP A 22 11.76 38.27 -7.49
N TRP A 23 12.17 38.61 -6.27
CA TRP A 23 13.05 37.78 -5.46
C TRP A 23 12.39 36.46 -5.07
N VAL A 24 11.10 36.50 -4.81
CA VAL A 24 10.32 35.27 -4.53
C VAL A 24 10.32 34.33 -5.73
N LEU A 25 10.11 34.84 -6.94
CA LEU A 25 10.14 34.04 -8.16
C LEU A 25 11.54 33.49 -8.45
N VAL A 26 12.58 34.28 -8.27
CA VAL A 26 13.98 33.84 -8.45
C VAL A 26 14.35 32.76 -7.44
N ALA A 27 14.03 33.00 -6.17
CA ALA A 27 14.26 32.00 -5.12
C ALA A 27 13.48 30.68 -5.40
N PHE A 28 12.23 30.79 -5.81
CA PHE A 28 11.42 29.61 -6.17
C PHE A 28 12.04 28.84 -7.34
N ALA A 29 12.45 29.54 -8.41
CA ALA A 29 13.11 28.91 -9.55
C ALA A 29 14.43 28.23 -9.15
N ALA A 30 15.24 28.85 -8.29
CA ALA A 30 16.47 28.25 -7.78
C ALA A 30 16.20 26.96 -6.98
N VAL A 31 15.18 26.98 -6.10
CA VAL A 31 14.77 25.79 -5.34
C VAL A 31 14.29 24.67 -6.28
N LEU A 32 13.55 24.98 -7.35
CA LEU A 32 13.12 23.98 -8.33
C LEU A 32 14.31 23.33 -9.04
N VAL A 33 15.32 24.13 -9.43
CA VAL A 33 16.54 23.59 -10.07
C VAL A 33 17.28 22.64 -9.14
N LEU A 34 17.45 23.01 -7.86
CA LEU A 34 18.07 22.15 -6.85
C LEU A 34 17.24 20.86 -6.64
N SER A 35 15.92 20.98 -6.66
CA SER A 35 15.02 19.83 -6.49
C SER A 35 15.14 18.82 -7.63
N VAL A 36 15.32 19.29 -8.88
CA VAL A 36 15.58 18.39 -10.04
C VAL A 36 16.86 17.56 -9.84
N MET A 37 17.89 18.15 -9.23
CA MET A 37 19.12 17.41 -8.92
C MET A 37 18.89 16.35 -7.85
N GLY A 38 18.02 16.62 -6.88
CA GLY A 38 17.62 15.64 -5.86
C GLY A 38 16.81 14.48 -6.45
N VAL A 39 15.81 14.78 -7.28
CA VAL A 39 14.96 13.73 -7.92
C VAL A 39 15.79 12.71 -8.71
N LYS A 40 16.89 13.14 -9.34
CA LYS A 40 17.79 12.21 -10.06
C LYS A 40 18.46 11.17 -9.17
N LYS A 41 18.48 11.37 -7.86
CA LYS A 41 19.05 10.45 -6.86
C LYS A 41 17.98 9.58 -6.19
N LEU A 42 16.72 9.70 -6.61
CA LEU A 42 15.62 8.98 -6.00
C LEU A 42 15.75 7.49 -6.34
N VAL A 43 15.70 6.65 -5.33
CA VAL A 43 15.67 5.19 -5.46
C VAL A 43 14.31 4.70 -4.97
N VAL A 44 13.64 3.91 -5.80
CA VAL A 44 12.33 3.33 -5.47
C VAL A 44 12.55 1.89 -5.01
N GLN A 45 12.03 1.56 -3.85
CA GLN A 45 12.14 0.23 -3.25
C GLN A 45 10.83 -0.54 -3.38
N THR A 46 10.94 -1.88 -3.43
CA THR A 46 9.80 -2.76 -3.73
C THR A 46 9.85 -4.09 -3.00
N SER A 47 11.00 -4.45 -2.42
CA SER A 47 11.15 -5.69 -1.66
C SER A 47 10.24 -5.71 -0.42
N PHE A 48 9.70 -6.89 -0.09
CA PHE A 48 8.89 -7.04 1.13
C PHE A 48 9.70 -6.95 2.41
N ASP A 49 10.98 -7.33 2.37
CA ASP A 49 11.89 -7.14 3.50
C ASP A 49 12.08 -5.66 3.84
N ASP A 50 12.04 -4.77 2.83
CA ASP A 50 12.08 -3.31 3.00
C ASP A 50 10.86 -2.74 3.72
N TYR A 51 9.80 -3.51 3.89
CA TYR A 51 8.59 -3.05 4.59
C TYR A 51 8.76 -3.00 6.10
N PHE A 52 9.71 -3.75 6.64
CA PHE A 52 10.03 -3.75 8.07
C PHE A 52 11.04 -2.67 8.44
N ILE A 53 11.01 -2.25 9.69
CA ILE A 53 12.00 -1.34 10.25
C ILE A 53 13.25 -2.14 10.59
N GLU A 54 14.43 -1.55 10.41
CA GLU A 54 15.70 -2.17 10.76
C GLU A 54 15.72 -2.63 12.23
N GLY A 55 16.13 -3.86 12.46
CA GLY A 55 16.11 -4.49 13.78
C GLY A 55 14.76 -5.08 14.20
N ASP A 56 13.77 -5.13 13.30
CA ASP A 56 12.51 -5.81 13.56
C ASP A 56 12.75 -7.30 13.84
N PRO A 57 12.08 -7.89 14.87
CA PRO A 57 12.24 -9.30 15.19
C PRO A 57 11.97 -10.27 14.03
N MET A 58 11.06 -9.88 13.10
CA MET A 58 10.76 -10.70 11.93
C MET A 58 11.93 -10.72 10.94
N LEU A 59 12.58 -9.55 10.70
CA LEU A 59 13.79 -9.48 9.88
C LEU A 59 14.93 -10.28 10.50
N VAL A 60 15.17 -10.14 11.81
CA VAL A 60 16.24 -10.87 12.51
C VAL A 60 16.05 -12.38 12.34
N LYS A 61 14.83 -12.89 12.49
CA LYS A 61 14.53 -14.33 12.24
C LYS A 61 14.76 -14.72 10.78
N THR A 62 14.38 -13.87 9.84
CA THR A 62 14.58 -14.12 8.41
C THR A 62 16.05 -14.11 8.04
N ASP A 63 16.84 -13.18 8.60
CA ASP A 63 18.29 -13.11 8.37
C ASP A 63 19.02 -14.32 8.98
N GLU A 64 18.61 -14.77 10.18
CA GLU A 64 19.11 -15.99 10.80
C GLU A 64 18.84 -17.21 9.90
N PHE A 65 17.65 -17.34 9.37
CA PHE A 65 17.29 -18.40 8.43
C PHE A 65 18.13 -18.33 7.14
N LYS A 66 18.24 -17.14 6.55
CA LYS A 66 19.02 -16.94 5.31
C LYS A 66 20.51 -17.27 5.48
N ALA A 67 21.05 -17.06 6.66
CA ALA A 67 22.45 -17.40 6.97
C ALA A 67 22.71 -18.91 6.92
N HIS A 68 21.71 -19.76 7.15
CA HIS A 68 21.85 -21.22 7.18
C HIS A 68 21.34 -21.91 5.91
N PHE A 69 20.19 -21.46 5.36
CA PHE A 69 19.50 -22.13 4.26
C PHE A 69 19.44 -21.33 2.96
N GLY A 70 20.07 -20.15 2.93
CA GLY A 70 20.08 -19.30 1.74
C GLY A 70 18.81 -18.46 1.57
N ASN A 71 18.41 -18.19 0.34
CA ASN A 71 17.26 -17.34 0.06
C ASN A 71 15.94 -18.05 0.41
N ASP A 72 15.03 -17.31 1.05
CA ASP A 72 13.66 -17.74 1.33
C ASP A 72 12.71 -17.55 0.14
N TYR A 73 13.18 -16.87 -0.93
CA TYR A 73 12.40 -16.67 -2.16
C TYR A 73 12.71 -17.75 -3.19
N PHE A 74 11.69 -18.12 -3.93
CA PHE A 74 11.81 -18.96 -5.12
C PHE A 74 11.10 -18.32 -6.31
N VAL A 75 11.38 -18.81 -7.51
CA VAL A 75 10.58 -18.54 -8.70
C VAL A 75 10.10 -19.88 -9.24
N GLY A 76 8.81 -19.97 -9.52
CA GLY A 76 8.20 -21.13 -10.15
C GLY A 76 7.77 -20.83 -11.59
N VAL A 77 7.95 -21.76 -12.51
CA VAL A 77 7.44 -21.67 -13.88
C VAL A 77 6.57 -22.87 -14.18
N LEU A 78 5.27 -22.60 -14.37
CA LEU A 78 4.31 -23.60 -14.83
C LEU A 78 4.30 -23.66 -16.33
N THR A 79 4.54 -24.83 -16.89
CA THR A 79 4.40 -25.10 -18.33
C THR A 79 3.16 -25.95 -18.58
N LYS A 80 2.48 -25.72 -19.69
CA LYS A 80 1.26 -26.43 -20.08
C LYS A 80 1.32 -26.82 -21.56
N CYS A 81 1.14 -28.11 -21.85
CA CYS A 81 0.99 -28.62 -23.22
C CYS A 81 0.11 -29.90 -23.21
N ASP A 82 -0.24 -30.42 -24.35
CA ASP A 82 -1.09 -31.61 -24.44
C ASP A 82 -0.45 -32.86 -23.78
N ASN A 83 0.87 -33.02 -23.90
CA ASN A 83 1.64 -34.09 -23.28
C ASN A 83 3.12 -33.71 -23.19
N HIS A 84 3.69 -33.65 -22.00
CA HIS A 84 5.11 -33.36 -21.78
C HIS A 84 6.01 -34.54 -22.21
N PHE A 85 5.51 -35.78 -22.20
CA PHE A 85 6.29 -36.96 -22.56
C PHE A 85 6.34 -37.17 -24.09
N THR A 86 6.67 -36.12 -24.83
CA THR A 86 7.06 -36.16 -26.22
C THR A 86 8.49 -35.63 -26.36
N LYS A 87 9.26 -36.18 -27.35
CA LYS A 87 10.63 -35.75 -27.56
C LYS A 87 10.74 -34.24 -27.68
N LYS A 88 9.90 -33.61 -28.51
CA LYS A 88 9.88 -32.17 -28.75
C LYS A 88 9.63 -31.36 -27.47
N ASN A 89 8.64 -31.76 -26.67
CA ASN A 89 8.27 -31.01 -25.47
C ASN A 89 9.31 -31.17 -24.36
N LEU A 90 9.89 -32.38 -24.18
CA LEU A 90 11.01 -32.61 -23.26
C LEU A 90 12.27 -31.83 -23.67
N GLU A 91 12.62 -31.79 -24.97
CA GLU A 91 13.73 -30.97 -25.47
C GLU A 91 13.49 -29.47 -25.23
N THR A 92 12.24 -28.99 -25.46
CA THR A 92 11.88 -27.60 -25.22
C THR A 92 11.89 -27.26 -23.74
N LEU A 93 11.42 -28.18 -22.86
CA LEU A 93 11.43 -28.02 -21.42
C LEU A 93 12.86 -27.92 -20.88
N ARG A 94 13.75 -28.85 -21.35
CA ARG A 94 15.17 -28.82 -20.99
C ARG A 94 15.87 -27.54 -21.47
N ALA A 95 15.58 -27.11 -22.68
CA ALA A 95 16.14 -25.86 -23.22
C ALA A 95 15.69 -24.66 -22.40
N LEU A 96 14.43 -24.64 -21.93
CA LEU A 96 13.91 -23.59 -21.03
C LEU A 96 14.61 -23.63 -19.68
N SER A 97 14.75 -24.83 -19.06
CA SER A 97 15.46 -24.99 -17.77
C SER A 97 16.91 -24.54 -17.87
N ASN A 98 17.63 -24.98 -18.90
CA ASN A 98 19.04 -24.60 -19.11
C ASN A 98 19.18 -23.09 -19.34
N GLU A 99 18.32 -22.47 -20.14
CA GLU A 99 18.40 -21.03 -20.36
C GLU A 99 18.09 -20.22 -19.11
N LEU A 100 17.15 -20.68 -18.27
CA LEU A 100 16.88 -20.08 -16.97
C LEU A 100 18.12 -20.21 -16.04
N LEU A 101 18.75 -21.38 -16.02
CA LEU A 101 19.96 -21.62 -15.22
C LEU A 101 21.14 -20.74 -15.67
N ASP A 102 21.37 -20.62 -16.97
CA ASP A 102 22.53 -19.92 -17.51
C ASP A 102 22.37 -18.40 -17.53
N SER A 103 21.13 -17.91 -17.59
CA SER A 103 20.85 -16.50 -17.87
C SER A 103 20.38 -15.69 -16.67
N LEU A 104 19.94 -16.32 -15.58
CA LEU A 104 19.51 -15.60 -14.39
C LEU A 104 20.71 -15.21 -13.52
N SER A 105 20.74 -13.94 -13.09
CA SER A 105 21.87 -13.40 -12.32
C SER A 105 22.00 -14.02 -10.93
N TYR A 106 20.89 -14.40 -10.30
CA TYR A 106 20.88 -14.89 -8.91
C TYR A 106 20.35 -16.32 -8.78
N VAL A 107 20.39 -17.11 -9.85
CA VAL A 107 20.02 -18.51 -9.78
C VAL A 107 21.07 -19.32 -8.99
N ASP A 108 20.59 -20.23 -8.16
CA ASP A 108 21.39 -21.22 -7.47
C ASP A 108 21.23 -22.58 -8.13
N LYS A 109 20.00 -23.07 -8.17
CA LYS A 109 19.66 -24.38 -8.76
C LYS A 109 18.28 -24.34 -9.41
N ILE A 110 18.10 -25.15 -10.43
CA ILE A 110 16.79 -25.39 -11.05
C ILE A 110 16.42 -26.87 -10.83
N THR A 111 15.17 -27.07 -10.46
CA THR A 111 14.57 -28.40 -10.34
C THR A 111 13.39 -28.49 -11.30
N SER A 112 13.48 -29.33 -12.29
CA SER A 112 12.44 -29.60 -13.28
C SER A 112 12.36 -31.10 -13.58
N LEU A 113 11.36 -31.51 -14.36
CA LEU A 113 11.25 -32.90 -14.82
C LEU A 113 12.50 -33.38 -15.56
N THR A 114 13.24 -32.45 -16.21
CA THR A 114 14.45 -32.78 -16.99
C THR A 114 15.74 -32.75 -16.19
N ASP A 115 15.72 -32.19 -14.98
CA ASP A 115 16.92 -31.88 -14.20
C ASP A 115 16.91 -32.58 -12.83
N ILE A 116 15.78 -33.15 -12.43
CA ILE A 116 15.65 -33.79 -11.12
C ILE A 116 16.48 -35.07 -11.04
N GLU A 117 17.12 -35.22 -9.91
CA GLU A 117 17.88 -36.40 -9.54
C GLU A 117 16.99 -37.64 -9.41
N PHE A 118 17.38 -38.72 -10.00
CA PHE A 118 16.73 -40.02 -9.92
C PHE A 118 17.72 -41.05 -9.37
N LEU A 119 17.44 -41.52 -8.19
CA LEU A 119 18.30 -42.48 -7.50
C LEU A 119 18.04 -43.88 -8.04
N VAL A 120 19.13 -44.53 -8.49
CA VAL A 120 19.10 -45.88 -9.03
C VAL A 120 20.05 -46.76 -8.22
N GLY A 121 19.56 -47.86 -7.68
CA GLY A 121 20.38 -48.86 -7.08
C GLY A 121 20.98 -49.80 -8.17
N ASN A 122 22.25 -50.08 -8.13
CA ASN A 122 22.98 -51.00 -8.99
C ASN A 122 23.83 -51.97 -8.18
N GLU A 123 24.50 -52.96 -8.83
CA GLU A 123 25.34 -53.94 -8.15
C GLU A 123 26.58 -53.30 -7.49
N GLU A 124 26.98 -52.14 -7.89
CA GLU A 124 28.13 -51.38 -7.34
C GLU A 124 27.75 -50.38 -6.25
N GLY A 125 26.43 -50.22 -5.97
CA GLY A 125 25.89 -49.29 -4.99
C GLY A 125 24.77 -48.44 -5.50
N MET A 126 24.86 -47.14 -5.38
CA MET A 126 23.87 -46.17 -5.80
C MET A 126 24.45 -45.21 -6.84
N ALA A 127 23.69 -44.92 -7.85
CA ALA A 127 24.01 -43.91 -8.86
C ALA A 127 22.87 -42.86 -8.92
N ILE A 128 23.26 -41.62 -9.20
CA ILE A 128 22.32 -40.53 -9.46
C ILE A 128 22.20 -40.37 -10.98
N GLU A 129 21.02 -40.57 -11.52
CA GLU A 129 20.66 -40.35 -12.91
C GLU A 129 19.61 -39.26 -13.01
N GLN A 130 19.35 -38.72 -14.19
CA GLN A 130 18.20 -37.90 -14.46
C GLN A 130 17.01 -38.76 -14.91
N ILE A 131 15.79 -38.36 -14.54
CA ILE A 131 14.56 -39.04 -14.99
C ILE A 131 14.48 -39.03 -16.52
N VAL A 132 14.78 -37.90 -17.12
CA VAL A 132 14.89 -37.73 -18.57
C VAL A 132 16.35 -37.82 -18.95
N PRO A 133 16.77 -38.92 -19.65
CA PRO A 133 18.18 -39.12 -20.00
C PRO A 133 18.72 -37.98 -20.87
N GLU A 134 20.02 -37.79 -20.89
CA GLU A 134 20.66 -36.72 -21.68
C GLU A 134 20.28 -36.81 -23.15
N GLU A 135 20.30 -38.02 -23.74
CA GLU A 135 19.72 -38.28 -25.05
C GLU A 135 18.27 -38.70 -24.91
N ILE A 136 17.36 -37.78 -25.25
CA ILE A 136 15.90 -38.01 -25.15
C ILE A 136 15.46 -39.05 -26.19
N PRO A 137 14.81 -40.15 -25.77
CA PRO A 137 14.34 -41.20 -26.66
C PRO A 137 13.44 -40.69 -27.78
N GLN A 138 13.54 -41.28 -28.99
CA GLN A 138 12.67 -40.92 -30.11
C GLN A 138 11.48 -41.88 -30.28
N ASP A 139 11.66 -43.10 -29.79
CA ASP A 139 10.66 -44.15 -29.87
C ASP A 139 9.67 -44.07 -28.69
N LYS A 140 8.49 -44.58 -28.94
CA LYS A 140 7.42 -44.57 -27.96
C LYS A 140 7.78 -45.38 -26.70
N ALA A 141 8.47 -46.50 -26.84
CA ALA A 141 8.85 -47.35 -25.71
C ALA A 141 9.80 -46.65 -24.74
N GLY A 142 10.80 -45.89 -25.27
CA GLY A 142 11.68 -45.08 -24.46
C GLY A 142 10.99 -43.94 -23.75
N LEU A 143 10.05 -43.27 -24.42
CA LEU A 143 9.26 -42.19 -23.81
C LEU A 143 8.28 -42.69 -22.74
N ASP A 144 7.70 -43.89 -22.97
CA ASP A 144 6.85 -44.54 -21.96
C ASP A 144 7.69 -44.99 -20.72
N LEU A 145 8.95 -45.36 -20.90
CA LEU A 145 9.88 -45.65 -19.80
C LEU A 145 10.19 -44.38 -18.98
N VAL A 146 10.47 -43.25 -19.65
CA VAL A 146 10.65 -41.95 -18.97
C VAL A 146 9.41 -41.59 -18.16
N ARG A 147 8.22 -41.76 -18.74
CA ARG A 147 6.94 -41.54 -18.06
C ARG A 147 6.80 -42.47 -16.85
N GLN A 148 7.09 -43.74 -17.00
CA GLN A 148 7.02 -44.72 -15.90
C GLN A 148 7.99 -44.32 -14.76
N ARG A 149 9.24 -43.96 -15.08
CA ARG A 149 10.22 -43.43 -14.10
C ARG A 149 9.69 -42.23 -13.34
N ALA A 150 9.15 -41.24 -14.06
CA ALA A 150 8.59 -40.03 -13.44
C ALA A 150 7.49 -40.33 -12.44
N TYR A 151 6.57 -41.27 -12.77
CA TYR A 151 5.48 -41.66 -11.87
C TYR A 151 5.82 -42.75 -10.86
N SER A 152 7.01 -43.35 -10.93
CA SER A 152 7.48 -44.31 -9.91
C SER A 152 7.96 -43.60 -8.65
N LYS A 153 8.34 -42.33 -8.74
CA LYS A 153 8.79 -41.48 -7.64
C LYS A 153 7.64 -40.55 -7.19
N PRO A 154 7.14 -40.72 -5.96
CA PRO A 154 6.03 -39.86 -5.43
C PRO A 154 6.34 -38.38 -5.50
N GLU A 155 7.59 -38.00 -5.22
CA GLU A 155 8.03 -36.61 -5.22
C GLU A 155 7.93 -35.93 -6.59
N VAL A 156 8.29 -36.67 -7.65
CA VAL A 156 8.18 -36.15 -9.00
C VAL A 156 6.73 -36.06 -9.46
N ALA A 157 5.98 -37.14 -9.26
CA ALA A 157 4.57 -37.21 -9.64
C ALA A 157 3.69 -36.22 -8.87
N ARG A 158 4.11 -35.79 -7.68
CA ARG A 158 3.35 -34.85 -6.83
C ARG A 158 3.74 -33.38 -7.05
N LYS A 159 5.02 -33.13 -7.41
CA LYS A 159 5.60 -31.78 -7.40
C LYS A 159 5.90 -31.24 -8.78
N LEU A 160 6.35 -32.06 -9.72
CA LEU A 160 6.94 -31.60 -10.98
C LEU A 160 6.11 -31.90 -12.24
N ILE A 161 5.19 -32.87 -12.17
CA ILE A 161 4.36 -33.29 -13.33
C ILE A 161 2.95 -33.61 -12.85
N SER A 162 1.93 -33.17 -13.59
CA SER A 162 0.53 -33.51 -13.30
C SER A 162 0.25 -34.97 -13.62
N GLN A 163 -0.80 -35.52 -13.01
CA GLN A 163 -1.18 -36.93 -13.22
C GLN A 163 -1.49 -37.24 -14.70
N ASP A 164 -2.05 -36.28 -15.42
CA ASP A 164 -2.35 -36.42 -16.86
C ASP A 164 -1.14 -36.13 -17.77
N GLY A 165 -0.05 -35.60 -17.23
CA GLY A 165 1.16 -35.21 -17.99
C GLY A 165 1.01 -33.93 -18.78
N THR A 166 -0.02 -33.13 -18.53
CA THR A 166 -0.27 -31.87 -19.27
C THR A 166 0.40 -30.65 -18.65
N LEU A 167 0.67 -30.69 -17.33
CA LEU A 167 1.35 -29.61 -16.60
C LEU A 167 2.72 -30.09 -16.13
N SER A 168 3.74 -29.21 -16.21
CA SER A 168 5.03 -29.43 -15.56
C SER A 168 5.45 -28.17 -14.82
N TRP A 169 6.11 -28.36 -13.69
CA TRP A 169 6.56 -27.32 -12.78
C TRP A 169 8.06 -27.24 -12.73
N ILE A 170 8.62 -26.04 -12.94
CA ILE A 170 10.04 -25.75 -12.79
C ILE A 170 10.18 -24.90 -11.52
N VAL A 171 11.02 -25.31 -10.61
CA VAL A 171 11.36 -24.59 -9.39
C VAL A 171 12.77 -24.01 -9.54
N ILE A 172 12.88 -22.71 -9.38
CA ILE A 172 14.16 -21.97 -9.45
C ILE A 172 14.50 -21.54 -8.03
N LYS A 173 15.53 -22.13 -7.46
CA LYS A 173 16.13 -21.72 -6.18
C LYS A 173 17.10 -20.58 -6.43
N LEU A 174 17.09 -19.59 -5.53
CA LEU A 174 17.87 -18.36 -5.68
C LEU A 174 18.98 -18.30 -4.64
N ARG A 175 20.14 -17.78 -5.05
CA ARG A 175 21.20 -17.39 -4.12
C ARG A 175 20.73 -16.20 -3.28
N PRO A 176 21.31 -16.01 -2.08
CA PRO A 176 21.05 -14.81 -1.29
C PRO A 176 21.28 -13.55 -2.13
N PHE A 177 20.35 -12.60 -2.05
CA PHE A 177 20.54 -11.34 -2.73
C PHE A 177 21.62 -10.50 -2.03
N PRO A 178 22.39 -9.69 -2.78
CA PRO A 178 23.36 -8.79 -2.18
C PRO A 178 22.67 -7.73 -1.30
N GLU A 179 23.35 -7.33 -0.23
CA GLU A 179 22.85 -6.27 0.65
C GLU A 179 22.60 -4.96 -0.11
N ASP A 180 21.68 -4.17 0.42
CA ASP A 180 21.33 -2.84 -0.09
C ASP A 180 22.54 -1.91 -0.28
N SER A 181 23.47 -1.97 0.65
CA SER A 181 24.73 -1.21 0.63
C SER A 181 25.62 -1.54 -0.58
N VAL A 182 25.42 -2.71 -1.17
CA VAL A 182 26.20 -3.21 -2.31
C VAL A 182 25.48 -2.87 -3.63
N TRP A 183 24.28 -3.40 -3.83
CA TRP A 183 23.61 -3.27 -5.14
C TRP A 183 23.17 -1.84 -5.47
N LYS A 184 22.79 -1.03 -4.48
CA LYS A 184 22.40 0.39 -4.69
C LYS A 184 23.53 1.27 -5.24
N LYS A 185 24.79 0.82 -5.17
CA LYS A 185 25.91 1.52 -5.79
C LYS A 185 26.03 1.25 -7.30
N GLU A 186 25.55 0.12 -7.73
CA GLU A 186 25.71 -0.36 -9.12
C GLU A 186 24.46 -0.16 -9.96
N THR A 187 23.29 -0.28 -9.35
CA THR A 187 21.99 -0.20 -10.05
C THR A 187 20.94 0.52 -9.23
N THR A 188 19.89 0.95 -9.90
CA THR A 188 18.67 1.51 -9.28
C THR A 188 17.53 0.49 -9.22
N VAL A 189 17.75 -0.73 -9.71
CA VAL A 189 16.77 -1.82 -9.73
C VAL A 189 17.17 -2.85 -8.68
N SER A 190 16.25 -3.21 -7.80
CA SER A 190 16.49 -4.21 -6.77
C SER A 190 16.70 -5.61 -7.37
N PRO A 191 17.48 -6.50 -6.72
CA PRO A 191 17.79 -7.83 -7.22
C PRO A 191 16.55 -8.71 -7.49
N ASP A 192 15.52 -8.59 -6.67
CA ASP A 192 14.24 -9.30 -6.85
C ASP A 192 13.52 -8.88 -8.14
N ILE A 193 13.40 -7.57 -8.41
CA ILE A 193 12.83 -7.06 -9.65
C ILE A 193 13.67 -7.46 -10.86
N GLN A 194 15.01 -7.39 -10.74
CA GLN A 194 15.91 -7.81 -11.79
C GLN A 194 15.67 -9.28 -12.15
N THR A 195 15.64 -10.16 -11.15
CA THR A 195 15.38 -11.59 -11.33
C THR A 195 14.02 -11.83 -11.99
N GLY A 196 12.97 -11.18 -11.49
CA GLY A 196 11.62 -11.28 -12.09
C GLY A 196 11.59 -10.84 -13.55
N GLY A 197 12.30 -9.75 -13.89
CA GLY A 197 12.38 -9.24 -15.26
C GLY A 197 13.22 -10.14 -16.20
N GLU A 198 14.25 -10.78 -15.70
CA GLU A 198 15.03 -11.78 -16.44
C GLU A 198 14.16 -13.02 -16.77
N VAL A 199 13.42 -13.53 -15.76
CA VAL A 199 12.48 -14.65 -15.95
C VAL A 199 11.41 -14.28 -16.96
N ASP A 200 10.75 -13.11 -16.83
CA ASP A 200 9.70 -12.67 -17.74
C ASP A 200 10.18 -12.61 -19.19
N ARG A 201 11.40 -12.11 -19.41
CA ARG A 201 12.01 -12.02 -20.73
C ARG A 201 12.27 -13.41 -21.35
N ILE A 202 12.70 -14.39 -20.53
CA ILE A 202 13.01 -15.74 -20.99
C ILE A 202 11.73 -16.49 -21.35
N ILE A 203 10.76 -16.52 -20.44
CA ILE A 203 9.51 -17.29 -20.66
C ILE A 203 8.68 -16.79 -21.83
N HIS A 204 8.81 -15.53 -22.23
CA HIS A 204 8.09 -14.96 -23.37
C HIS A 204 8.83 -15.11 -24.71
N LYS A 205 9.95 -15.83 -24.78
CA LYS A 205 10.64 -16.10 -26.06
C LYS A 205 9.78 -16.99 -26.95
N PRO A 206 9.71 -16.71 -28.27
CA PRO A 206 8.86 -17.47 -29.21
C PRO A 206 9.13 -18.97 -29.22
N GLN A 207 10.37 -19.38 -28.96
CA GLN A 207 10.79 -20.79 -28.95
C GLN A 207 10.11 -21.62 -27.85
N TYR A 208 9.70 -20.98 -26.74
CA TYR A 208 9.01 -21.63 -25.61
C TYR A 208 7.48 -21.49 -25.65
N ALA A 209 6.92 -20.79 -26.64
CA ALA A 209 5.50 -20.54 -26.74
C ALA A 209 4.63 -21.81 -26.76
N SER A 210 5.16 -22.94 -27.28
CA SER A 210 4.47 -24.25 -27.31
C SER A 210 4.21 -24.82 -25.91
N LEU A 211 4.96 -24.41 -24.88
CA LEU A 211 4.79 -24.86 -23.51
C LEU A 211 3.92 -23.90 -22.68
N HIS A 212 3.44 -22.80 -23.26
CA HIS A 212 2.63 -21.79 -22.58
C HIS A 212 3.13 -21.43 -21.16
N PRO A 213 4.43 -21.10 -20.99
CA PRO A 213 5.00 -20.92 -19.66
C PRO A 213 4.39 -19.74 -18.93
N LYS A 214 4.15 -19.88 -17.63
CA LYS A 214 3.68 -18.84 -16.70
C LYS A 214 4.52 -18.89 -15.44
N ALA A 215 5.05 -17.74 -15.03
CA ALA A 215 5.87 -17.65 -13.83
C ALA A 215 5.09 -17.16 -12.60
N THR A 216 5.64 -17.47 -11.44
CA THR A 216 5.17 -17.02 -10.12
C THR A 216 6.37 -16.94 -9.15
N GLY A 217 6.09 -16.62 -7.90
CA GLY A 217 7.11 -16.38 -6.86
C GLY A 217 7.36 -14.90 -6.64
N MET A 218 7.84 -14.55 -5.45
CA MET A 218 7.90 -13.15 -5.02
C MET A 218 8.74 -12.24 -5.92
N PRO A 219 9.90 -12.64 -6.47
CA PRO A 219 10.64 -11.82 -7.41
C PRO A 219 9.87 -11.49 -8.68
N TYR A 220 9.16 -12.47 -9.24
CA TYR A 220 8.32 -12.26 -10.41
C TYR A 220 7.11 -11.35 -10.11
N VAL A 221 6.47 -11.57 -8.96
CA VAL A 221 5.36 -10.73 -8.46
C VAL A 221 5.81 -9.28 -8.28
N SER A 222 6.99 -9.05 -7.68
CA SER A 222 7.53 -7.70 -7.47
C SER A 222 7.73 -6.96 -8.80
N GLN A 223 8.30 -7.62 -9.79
CA GLN A 223 8.53 -7.05 -11.12
C GLN A 223 7.21 -6.70 -11.82
N GLN A 224 6.26 -7.65 -11.87
CA GLN A 224 4.97 -7.45 -12.51
C GLN A 224 4.14 -6.35 -11.81
N LYS A 225 4.22 -6.29 -10.47
CA LYS A 225 3.59 -5.24 -9.67
C LYS A 225 4.13 -3.85 -10.02
N VAL A 226 5.46 -3.70 -10.11
CA VAL A 226 6.09 -2.42 -10.44
C VAL A 226 5.71 -1.96 -11.84
N GLU A 227 5.74 -2.85 -12.82
CA GLU A 227 5.35 -2.54 -14.20
C GLU A 227 3.89 -2.10 -14.30
N PHE A 228 2.99 -2.87 -13.69
CA PHE A 228 1.56 -2.53 -13.63
C PHE A 228 1.32 -1.20 -12.93
N ILE A 229 1.86 -1.01 -11.73
CA ILE A 229 1.67 0.21 -10.95
C ILE A 229 2.21 1.42 -11.71
N SER A 230 3.38 1.33 -12.34
CA SER A 230 3.97 2.43 -13.11
C SER A 230 3.07 2.86 -14.27
N SER A 231 2.45 1.90 -14.97
CA SER A 231 1.51 2.17 -16.05
C SER A 231 0.21 2.79 -15.55
N GLU A 232 -0.36 2.25 -14.48
CA GLU A 232 -1.57 2.76 -13.83
C GLU A 232 -1.37 4.16 -13.23
N MET A 233 -0.26 4.39 -12.55
CA MET A 233 0.07 5.71 -12.02
C MET A 233 0.09 6.76 -13.12
N GLY A 234 0.73 6.46 -14.26
CA GLY A 234 0.76 7.35 -15.40
C GLY A 234 -0.64 7.71 -15.90
N ARG A 235 -1.58 6.76 -15.92
CA ARG A 235 -2.98 6.94 -16.32
C ARG A 235 -3.75 7.77 -15.29
N LEU A 236 -3.70 7.39 -14.02
CA LEU A 236 -4.44 8.03 -12.94
C LEU A 236 -3.99 9.48 -12.69
N VAL A 237 -2.68 9.74 -12.73
CA VAL A 237 -2.15 11.11 -12.60
C VAL A 237 -2.58 11.99 -13.77
N LYS A 238 -2.53 11.50 -15.01
CA LYS A 238 -3.05 12.25 -16.18
C LYS A 238 -4.52 12.60 -16.01
N PHE A 239 -5.32 11.65 -15.53
CA PHE A 239 -6.75 11.85 -15.29
C PHE A 239 -7.00 12.89 -14.17
N ALA A 240 -6.28 12.80 -13.06
CA ALA A 240 -6.34 13.78 -11.97
C ALA A 240 -5.97 15.20 -12.43
N ILE A 241 -4.91 15.33 -13.24
CA ILE A 241 -4.51 16.59 -13.86
C ILE A 241 -5.62 17.13 -14.75
N LEU A 242 -6.20 16.29 -15.61
CA LEU A 242 -7.26 16.69 -16.54
C LEU A 242 -8.50 17.20 -15.79
N ILE A 243 -8.98 16.46 -14.79
CA ILE A 243 -10.09 16.89 -13.94
C ILE A 243 -9.74 18.20 -13.25
N SER A 244 -8.57 18.30 -12.66
CA SER A 244 -8.10 19.52 -11.99
C SER A 244 -8.12 20.73 -12.92
N ILE A 245 -7.66 20.59 -14.17
CA ILE A 245 -7.71 21.65 -15.20
C ILE A 245 -9.17 22.03 -15.49
N ILE A 246 -10.03 21.06 -15.81
CA ILE A 246 -11.43 21.31 -16.16
C ILE A 246 -12.11 22.08 -15.05
N VAL A 247 -11.96 21.63 -13.84
CA VAL A 247 -12.55 22.24 -12.66
C VAL A 247 -12.06 23.67 -12.44
N MET A 248 -10.73 23.86 -12.46
CA MET A 248 -10.15 25.18 -12.28
C MET A 248 -10.56 26.15 -13.39
N VAL A 249 -10.71 25.68 -14.64
CA VAL A 249 -11.24 26.50 -15.75
C VAL A 249 -12.68 26.92 -15.48
N ILE A 250 -13.55 25.99 -15.06
CA ILE A 250 -14.96 26.29 -14.77
C ILE A 250 -15.08 27.29 -13.61
N MET A 251 -14.30 27.12 -12.54
CA MET A 251 -14.37 27.95 -11.34
C MET A 251 -13.75 29.32 -11.53
N THR A 252 -12.55 29.39 -12.11
CA THR A 252 -11.81 30.66 -12.15
C THR A 252 -12.06 31.45 -13.42
N ARG A 253 -12.54 30.79 -14.48
CA ARG A 253 -12.74 31.39 -15.82
C ARG A 253 -11.57 32.27 -16.26
N SER A 254 -10.36 31.86 -15.86
CA SER A 254 -9.15 32.63 -16.04
C SER A 254 -7.96 31.70 -16.23
N VAL A 255 -7.14 31.91 -17.28
CA VAL A 255 -5.91 31.15 -17.49
C VAL A 255 -4.97 31.22 -16.29
N ARG A 256 -4.87 32.36 -15.64
CA ARG A 256 -4.02 32.51 -14.45
C ARG A 256 -4.58 31.76 -13.25
N GLY A 257 -5.89 31.68 -13.16
CA GLY A 257 -6.56 30.88 -12.13
C GLY A 257 -6.29 29.39 -12.26
N VAL A 258 -5.90 28.94 -13.43
CA VAL A 258 -5.48 27.55 -13.68
C VAL A 258 -3.96 27.40 -13.52
N VAL A 259 -3.19 28.25 -14.20
CA VAL A 259 -1.72 28.10 -14.28
C VAL A 259 -1.04 28.32 -12.92
N ALA A 260 -1.49 29.28 -12.12
CA ALA A 260 -0.84 29.58 -10.85
C ALA A 260 -0.92 28.44 -9.81
N PRO A 261 -2.08 27.78 -9.57
CA PRO A 261 -2.16 26.60 -8.74
C PRO A 261 -1.31 25.44 -9.25
N PHE A 262 -1.30 25.20 -10.57
CA PHE A 262 -0.49 24.13 -11.15
C PHE A 262 1.01 24.34 -10.96
N ILE A 263 1.51 25.56 -11.16
CA ILE A 263 2.91 25.90 -10.84
C ILE A 263 3.21 25.62 -9.37
N GLY A 264 2.31 26.00 -8.48
CA GLY A 264 2.44 25.73 -7.04
C GLY A 264 2.45 24.23 -6.72
N THR A 265 1.52 23.46 -7.28
CA THR A 265 1.40 22.01 -7.04
C THR A 265 2.61 21.25 -7.56
N PHE A 266 2.95 21.44 -8.84
CA PHE A 266 4.12 20.77 -9.43
C PHE A 266 5.42 21.22 -8.76
N GLY A 267 5.53 22.49 -8.39
CA GLY A 267 6.66 22.99 -7.63
C GLY A 267 6.76 22.34 -6.24
N GLY A 268 5.67 22.26 -5.51
CA GLY A 268 5.62 21.61 -4.21
C GLY A 268 5.98 20.12 -4.28
N LEU A 269 5.44 19.39 -5.25
CA LEU A 269 5.78 17.98 -5.50
C LEU A 269 7.25 17.79 -5.88
N LEU A 270 7.75 18.62 -6.79
CA LEU A 270 9.16 18.57 -7.21
C LEU A 270 10.11 18.81 -6.04
N ILE A 271 9.77 19.74 -5.13
CA ILE A 271 10.54 20.00 -3.92
C ILE A 271 10.48 18.79 -2.98
N THR A 272 9.31 18.20 -2.78
CA THR A 272 9.13 17.02 -1.92
C THR A 272 10.00 15.86 -2.38
N PHE A 273 9.86 15.42 -3.64
CA PHE A 273 10.64 14.31 -4.15
C PHE A 273 12.13 14.67 -4.37
N GLY A 274 12.42 15.94 -4.60
CA GLY A 274 13.79 16.45 -4.62
C GLY A 274 14.50 16.31 -3.29
N ILE A 275 13.84 16.65 -2.20
CA ILE A 275 14.34 16.46 -0.82
C ILE A 275 14.45 14.97 -0.51
N ALA A 276 13.45 14.17 -0.88
CA ALA A 276 13.48 12.73 -0.68
C ALA A 276 14.71 12.08 -1.32
N GLY A 277 14.98 12.39 -2.59
CA GLY A 277 16.16 11.87 -3.29
C GLY A 277 17.49 12.45 -2.76
N ALA A 278 17.52 13.72 -2.33
CA ALA A 278 18.73 14.32 -1.78
C ALA A 278 19.12 13.74 -0.42
N LEU A 279 18.12 13.37 0.40
CA LEU A 279 18.31 12.78 1.73
C LEU A 279 18.33 11.23 1.71
N GLY A 280 18.15 10.60 0.55
CA GLY A 280 18.06 9.13 0.44
C GLY A 280 16.89 8.53 1.20
N LEU A 281 15.76 9.26 1.28
CA LEU A 281 14.57 8.75 1.98
C LEU A 281 13.95 7.59 1.21
N TYR A 282 13.43 6.62 1.95
CA TYR A 282 12.69 5.49 1.40
C TYR A 282 11.52 5.96 0.54
N VAL A 283 11.37 5.39 -0.64
CA VAL A 283 10.25 5.64 -1.57
C VAL A 283 9.68 4.30 -2.02
N ASP A 284 8.44 4.03 -1.61
CA ASP A 284 7.73 2.82 -2.01
C ASP A 284 7.02 2.99 -3.36
N SER A 285 7.12 1.98 -4.22
CA SER A 285 6.54 2.02 -5.57
C SER A 285 5.01 2.05 -5.55
N ALA A 286 4.38 1.26 -4.67
CA ALA A 286 2.93 1.08 -4.67
C ALA A 286 2.18 2.29 -4.11
N THR A 287 2.75 2.94 -3.10
CA THR A 287 2.08 4.02 -2.35
C THR A 287 2.50 5.42 -2.79
N SER A 288 3.50 5.55 -3.68
CA SER A 288 4.04 6.84 -4.16
C SER A 288 3.01 7.73 -4.88
N ILE A 289 1.89 7.18 -5.33
CA ILE A 289 0.79 7.93 -5.94
C ILE A 289 0.02 8.79 -4.93
N ILE A 290 -0.07 8.38 -3.66
CA ILE A 290 -0.86 9.06 -2.61
C ILE A 290 -0.39 10.51 -2.38
N PRO A 291 0.92 10.77 -2.14
CA PRO A 291 1.43 12.13 -2.01
C PRO A 291 1.10 13.02 -3.21
N VAL A 292 1.15 12.46 -4.43
CA VAL A 292 0.90 13.20 -5.67
C VAL A 292 -0.55 13.66 -5.75
N ILE A 293 -1.49 12.74 -5.56
CA ILE A 293 -2.91 13.05 -5.74
C ILE A 293 -3.45 13.90 -4.59
N LEU A 294 -3.02 13.63 -3.36
CA LEU A 294 -3.39 14.49 -2.25
C LEU A 294 -2.86 15.92 -2.43
N ALA A 295 -1.65 16.08 -2.97
CA ALA A 295 -1.10 17.40 -3.30
C ALA A 295 -1.98 18.15 -4.31
N PHE A 296 -2.50 17.49 -5.35
CA PHE A 296 -3.46 18.09 -6.28
C PHE A 296 -4.78 18.46 -5.59
N ALA A 297 -5.35 17.54 -4.81
CA ALA A 297 -6.62 17.76 -4.10
C ALA A 297 -6.54 18.95 -3.15
N VAL A 298 -5.52 18.98 -2.29
CA VAL A 298 -5.29 20.04 -1.30
C VAL A 298 -4.96 21.39 -1.99
N SER A 299 -4.15 21.37 -3.04
CA SER A 299 -3.82 22.59 -3.81
C SER A 299 -5.07 23.21 -4.41
N ILE A 300 -5.95 22.41 -4.99
CA ILE A 300 -7.21 22.88 -5.57
C ILE A 300 -8.07 23.51 -4.48
N ALA A 301 -8.24 22.85 -3.33
CA ALA A 301 -9.01 23.35 -2.22
C ALA A 301 -8.52 24.72 -1.76
N TYR A 302 -7.22 24.88 -1.47
CA TYR A 302 -6.62 26.15 -1.06
C TYR A 302 -6.80 27.24 -2.11
N ASN A 303 -6.54 26.91 -3.35
CA ASN A 303 -6.62 27.90 -4.43
C ASN A 303 -8.05 28.33 -4.75
N ILE A 304 -9.05 27.48 -4.63
CA ILE A 304 -10.46 27.86 -4.83
C ILE A 304 -10.87 28.93 -3.81
N HIS A 305 -10.54 28.75 -2.54
CA HIS A 305 -10.80 29.75 -1.51
C HIS A 305 -10.12 31.09 -1.85
N LEU A 306 -8.82 31.07 -2.15
CA LEU A 306 -8.07 32.27 -2.52
C LEU A 306 -8.65 32.95 -3.76
N PHE A 307 -8.95 32.21 -4.83
CA PHE A 307 -9.47 32.77 -6.08
C PHE A 307 -10.89 33.30 -5.95
N SER A 308 -11.74 32.65 -5.18
CA SER A 308 -13.12 33.12 -4.90
C SER A 308 -13.10 34.49 -4.23
N PHE A 309 -12.28 34.66 -3.19
CA PHE A 309 -12.14 35.93 -2.50
C PHE A 309 -11.43 36.97 -3.36
N PHE A 310 -10.36 36.60 -4.05
CA PHE A 310 -9.66 37.50 -4.97
C PHE A 310 -10.59 38.04 -6.07
N GLY A 311 -11.44 37.19 -6.63
CA GLY A 311 -12.42 37.57 -7.65
C GLY A 311 -13.42 38.63 -7.12
N LYS A 312 -13.94 38.40 -5.89
CA LYS A 312 -14.84 39.36 -5.21
C LYS A 312 -14.14 40.71 -4.96
N ARG A 313 -12.90 40.69 -4.39
CA ARG A 313 -12.12 41.92 -4.11
C ARG A 313 -11.72 42.67 -5.39
N MET A 314 -11.43 41.93 -6.48
CA MET A 314 -11.20 42.52 -7.79
C MET A 314 -12.45 43.24 -8.36
N MET A 315 -13.64 42.72 -8.14
CA MET A 315 -14.87 43.39 -8.56
C MET A 315 -15.12 44.68 -7.75
N ILE A 316 -14.79 44.68 -6.45
CA ILE A 316 -14.95 45.85 -5.56
C ILE A 316 -13.94 46.92 -5.88
N HIS A 317 -12.64 46.63 -5.92
CA HIS A 317 -11.57 47.62 -5.94
C HIS A 317 -10.96 47.82 -7.34
N GLY A 318 -11.01 46.82 -8.20
CA GLY A 318 -10.38 46.85 -9.51
C GLY A 318 -8.84 46.83 -9.52
N ARG A 319 -8.19 46.93 -8.37
CA ARG A 319 -6.73 46.99 -8.18
C ARG A 319 -6.17 45.65 -7.70
N ARG A 320 -5.37 44.96 -8.52
CA ARG A 320 -4.89 43.60 -8.23
C ARG A 320 -4.11 43.48 -6.93
N ARG A 321 -3.14 44.38 -6.70
CA ARG A 321 -2.32 44.29 -5.49
C ARG A 321 -3.13 44.47 -4.22
N GLN A 322 -4.09 45.39 -4.24
CA GLN A 322 -5.00 45.60 -3.12
C GLN A 322 -5.89 44.36 -2.91
N ALA A 323 -6.47 43.83 -3.98
CA ALA A 323 -7.31 42.66 -3.93
C ALA A 323 -6.54 41.42 -3.38
N VAL A 324 -5.26 41.25 -3.72
CA VAL A 324 -4.41 40.18 -3.16
C VAL A 324 -4.20 40.38 -1.66
N VAL A 325 -3.87 41.56 -1.21
CA VAL A 325 -3.64 41.85 0.23
C VAL A 325 -4.89 41.57 1.02
N GLU A 326 -6.04 42.09 0.58
CA GLU A 326 -7.34 41.86 1.25
C GLU A 326 -7.77 40.39 1.26
N THR A 327 -7.51 39.66 0.17
CA THR A 327 -7.73 38.21 0.12
C THR A 327 -6.92 37.50 1.20
N PHE A 328 -5.64 37.81 1.32
CA PHE A 328 -4.78 37.19 2.33
C PHE A 328 -5.11 37.62 3.76
N THR A 329 -5.65 38.83 3.93
CA THR A 329 -6.15 39.29 5.23
C THR A 329 -7.29 38.40 5.73
N GLU A 330 -8.19 37.96 4.86
CA GLU A 330 -9.37 37.18 5.25
C GLU A 330 -9.17 35.65 5.19
N THR A 331 -8.40 35.16 4.18
CA THR A 331 -8.29 33.72 3.90
C THR A 331 -6.91 33.13 4.20
N GLY A 332 -5.89 33.96 4.46
CA GLY A 332 -4.53 33.47 4.62
C GLY A 332 -4.33 32.55 5.82
N TRP A 333 -4.81 32.98 7.00
CA TRP A 333 -4.63 32.16 8.20
C TRP A 333 -5.47 30.86 8.21
N PRO A 334 -6.74 30.84 7.72
CA PRO A 334 -7.47 29.57 7.61
C PRO A 334 -6.70 28.58 6.73
N VAL A 335 -6.26 28.96 5.54
CA VAL A 335 -5.46 28.09 4.66
C VAL A 335 -4.19 27.57 5.35
N PHE A 336 -3.51 28.42 6.12
CA PHE A 336 -2.32 28.01 6.87
C PHE A 336 -2.65 26.96 7.94
N PHE A 337 -3.67 27.19 8.76
CA PHE A 337 -4.04 26.23 9.81
C PHE A 337 -4.63 24.93 9.25
N CYS A 338 -5.38 24.99 8.15
CA CYS A 338 -5.83 23.83 7.40
C CYS A 338 -4.63 22.96 6.94
N GLY A 339 -3.61 23.58 6.37
CA GLY A 339 -2.38 22.87 6.06
C GLY A 339 -1.70 22.23 7.26
N CYS A 340 -1.65 22.93 8.39
CA CYS A 340 -1.07 22.41 9.62
C CYS A 340 -1.85 21.19 10.17
N THR A 341 -3.18 21.24 10.18
CA THR A 341 -4.01 20.10 10.64
C THR A 341 -3.84 18.87 9.76
N THR A 342 -3.80 19.06 8.44
CA THR A 342 -3.58 17.98 7.49
C THR A 342 -2.19 17.37 7.64
N ILE A 343 -1.14 18.20 7.75
CA ILE A 343 0.25 17.73 7.96
C ILE A 343 0.35 16.90 9.23
N VAL A 344 -0.21 17.39 10.34
CA VAL A 344 -0.12 16.69 11.63
C VAL A 344 -0.90 15.37 11.60
N SER A 345 -2.07 15.34 10.97
CA SER A 345 -2.84 14.11 10.79
C SER A 345 -2.04 13.06 10.01
N LEU A 346 -1.35 13.48 8.94
CA LEU A 346 -0.54 12.58 8.13
C LEU A 346 0.74 12.13 8.83
N LEU A 347 1.37 12.99 9.63
CA LEU A 347 2.55 12.62 10.43
C LEU A 347 2.24 11.55 11.49
N SER A 348 0.99 11.35 11.86
CA SER A 348 0.60 10.26 12.77
C SER A 348 0.93 8.87 12.23
N PHE A 349 1.08 8.72 10.91
CA PHE A 349 1.51 7.46 10.29
C PHE A 349 2.94 7.04 10.65
N LEU A 350 3.78 7.95 11.14
CA LEU A 350 5.12 7.63 11.63
C LEU A 350 5.13 6.63 12.81
N ILE A 351 4.00 6.46 13.49
CA ILE A 351 3.86 5.55 14.63
C ILE A 351 3.67 4.11 14.16
N VAL A 352 3.22 3.93 12.93
CA VAL A 352 3.01 2.61 12.34
C VAL A 352 4.36 2.00 11.98
N PRO A 353 4.74 0.84 12.54
CA PRO A 353 6.07 0.26 12.31
C PRO A 353 6.15 -0.49 10.97
N ILE A 354 5.65 0.13 9.89
CA ILE A 354 5.71 -0.34 8.51
C ILE A 354 6.24 0.78 7.64
N ARG A 355 7.39 0.59 6.99
CA ARG A 355 8.06 1.63 6.19
C ARG A 355 7.18 2.27 5.11
N PRO A 356 6.42 1.54 4.27
CA PRO A 356 5.50 2.16 3.30
C PRO A 356 4.48 3.09 3.92
N VAL A 357 3.93 2.77 5.10
CA VAL A 357 2.97 3.63 5.80
C VAL A 357 3.65 4.88 6.37
N ALA A 358 4.82 4.72 6.98
CA ALA A 358 5.65 5.85 7.42
C ALA A 358 6.07 6.74 6.24
N PHE A 359 6.42 6.15 5.09
CA PHE A 359 6.67 6.86 3.84
C PHE A 359 5.48 7.73 3.43
N ILE A 360 4.26 7.17 3.42
CA ILE A 360 3.05 7.94 3.12
C ILE A 360 2.96 9.13 4.07
N GLY A 361 3.16 8.92 5.37
CA GLY A 361 3.14 9.97 6.39
C GLY A 361 4.12 11.10 6.09
N ILE A 362 5.38 10.79 5.83
CA ILE A 362 6.44 11.78 5.57
C ILE A 362 6.20 12.49 4.25
N HIS A 363 6.09 11.74 3.16
CA HIS A 363 6.07 12.33 1.81
C HIS A 363 4.78 13.09 1.54
N THR A 364 3.65 12.61 2.05
CA THR A 364 2.37 13.31 1.92
C THR A 364 2.36 14.58 2.76
N SER A 365 2.89 14.54 3.98
CA SER A 365 3.04 15.72 4.83
C SER A 365 3.96 16.77 4.21
N LEU A 366 5.10 16.36 3.65
CA LEU A 366 6.01 17.24 2.91
C LEU A 366 5.34 17.81 1.66
N SER A 367 4.57 17.00 0.92
CA SER A 367 3.83 17.47 -0.26
C SER A 367 2.80 18.53 0.12
N VAL A 368 2.01 18.29 1.17
CA VAL A 368 1.05 19.29 1.68
C VAL A 368 1.77 20.54 2.17
N LEU A 369 2.88 20.42 2.90
CA LEU A 369 3.69 21.54 3.37
C LEU A 369 4.20 22.41 2.22
N PHE A 370 4.84 21.80 1.22
CA PHE A 370 5.41 22.57 0.12
C PHE A 370 4.35 23.10 -0.82
N VAL A 371 3.23 22.40 -1.04
CA VAL A 371 2.08 22.93 -1.77
C VAL A 371 1.44 24.10 -1.02
N MET A 372 1.29 24.03 0.29
CA MET A 372 0.81 25.14 1.12
C MET A 372 1.76 26.33 1.04
N LEU A 373 3.07 26.12 1.20
CA LEU A 373 4.08 27.19 1.10
C LEU A 373 4.10 27.82 -0.29
N THR A 374 4.07 27.03 -1.37
CA THR A 374 4.02 27.57 -2.74
C THR A 374 2.71 28.32 -2.99
N THR A 375 1.59 27.83 -2.49
CA THR A 375 0.30 28.53 -2.56
C THR A 375 0.35 29.87 -1.81
N MET A 376 0.97 29.91 -0.64
CA MET A 376 1.05 31.15 0.16
C MET A 376 2.11 32.14 -0.35
N LEU A 377 3.18 31.66 -0.97
CA LEU A 377 4.29 32.52 -1.42
C LEU A 377 4.18 32.88 -2.91
N VAL A 378 3.89 31.90 -3.76
CA VAL A 378 3.98 32.05 -5.23
C VAL A 378 2.65 32.49 -5.83
N THR A 379 1.52 31.93 -5.39
CA THR A 379 0.19 32.26 -5.95
C THR A 379 -0.13 33.76 -5.82
N PRO A 380 0.03 34.44 -4.66
CA PRO A 380 -0.25 35.88 -4.56
C PRO A 380 0.65 36.73 -5.45
N VAL A 381 1.91 36.31 -5.62
CA VAL A 381 2.85 37.00 -6.52
C VAL A 381 2.35 36.89 -7.96
N LEU A 382 1.98 35.68 -8.42
CA LEU A 382 1.45 35.46 -9.77
C LEU A 382 0.15 36.21 -10.02
N LEU A 383 -0.76 36.27 -9.02
CA LEU A 383 -2.00 37.03 -9.11
C LEU A 383 -1.81 38.54 -9.18
N SER A 384 -0.72 39.07 -8.59
CA SER A 384 -0.40 40.50 -8.59
C SER A 384 -0.04 41.05 -9.97
N PHE A 385 0.39 40.19 -10.90
CA PHE A 385 0.71 40.58 -12.25
C PHE A 385 -0.56 40.73 -13.10
N GLY A 386 -0.56 41.70 -14.00
CA GLY A 386 -1.59 41.99 -14.98
C GLY A 386 -2.20 43.38 -14.87
N ARG A 387 -3.19 43.63 -15.71
CA ARG A 387 -3.86 44.94 -15.79
C ARG A 387 -4.93 45.05 -14.72
N ASP A 388 -5.03 46.20 -14.07
CA ASP A 388 -6.14 46.59 -13.20
C ASP A 388 -7.42 46.76 -14.02
N ARG A 389 -8.57 46.61 -13.38
CA ARG A 389 -9.90 46.71 -14.03
C ARG A 389 -10.70 47.84 -13.35
N LYS A 390 -11.69 48.40 -14.04
CA LYS A 390 -12.61 49.30 -13.39
C LYS A 390 -13.47 48.55 -12.36
N PRO A 391 -13.69 49.12 -11.15
CA PRO A 391 -14.60 48.53 -10.17
C PRO A 391 -16.00 48.35 -10.74
N ASN A 392 -16.68 47.30 -10.34
CA ASN A 392 -18.06 47.07 -10.70
C ASN A 392 -18.97 47.73 -9.65
N LYS A 393 -19.54 48.88 -9.97
CA LYS A 393 -20.36 49.70 -9.05
C LYS A 393 -21.65 48.97 -8.60
N ASN A 394 -22.10 47.96 -9.35
CA ASN A 394 -23.31 47.20 -9.06
C ASN A 394 -23.05 45.90 -8.25
N PHE A 395 -21.81 45.62 -7.93
CA PHE A 395 -21.42 44.43 -7.15
C PHE A 395 -21.34 44.83 -5.67
N THR A 396 -22.20 44.23 -4.87
CA THR A 396 -22.13 44.26 -3.40
C THR A 396 -21.78 42.88 -2.85
N GLU A 397 -21.17 42.81 -1.67
CA GLU A 397 -20.84 41.52 -1.01
C GLU A 397 -22.10 40.66 -0.76
N ASP A 398 -23.27 41.33 -0.61
CA ASP A 398 -24.57 40.71 -0.39
C ASP A 398 -25.35 40.34 -1.67
N SER A 399 -24.66 40.36 -2.85
CA SER A 399 -25.35 40.01 -4.10
C SER A 399 -25.84 38.55 -4.07
N ASP A 400 -27.20 38.39 -4.05
CA ASP A 400 -27.88 37.11 -3.95
C ASP A 400 -27.78 36.32 -5.27
N THR A 401 -26.93 35.32 -5.29
CA THR A 401 -26.93 34.31 -6.35
C THR A 401 -27.95 33.22 -6.07
N ARG A 402 -28.38 32.48 -7.12
CA ARG A 402 -29.27 31.31 -6.94
C ARG A 402 -28.72 30.31 -5.94
N TRP A 403 -27.41 30.08 -6.00
CA TRP A 403 -26.68 29.15 -5.12
C TRP A 403 -26.62 29.65 -3.67
N SER A 404 -26.35 30.94 -3.43
CA SER A 404 -26.33 31.49 -2.07
C SER A 404 -27.72 31.43 -1.41
N ARG A 405 -28.79 31.66 -2.18
CA ARG A 405 -30.17 31.49 -1.68
C ARG A 405 -30.50 30.05 -1.32
N MET A 406 -29.98 29.07 -2.10
CA MET A 406 -30.12 27.65 -1.78
C MET A 406 -29.44 27.32 -0.47
N MET A 407 -28.21 27.78 -0.28
CA MET A 407 -27.46 27.56 0.96
C MET A 407 -28.17 28.14 2.20
N VAL A 408 -28.71 29.34 2.08
CA VAL A 408 -29.52 29.95 3.17
C VAL A 408 -30.75 29.08 3.50
N ARG A 409 -31.44 28.51 2.50
CA ARG A 409 -32.55 27.59 2.73
C ARG A 409 -32.13 26.32 3.46
N ILE A 410 -30.95 25.77 3.17
CA ILE A 410 -30.39 24.64 3.90
C ILE A 410 -30.17 25.02 5.37
N GLY A 411 -29.53 26.15 5.66
CA GLY A 411 -29.34 26.62 7.03
C GLY A 411 -30.65 26.86 7.80
N ASP A 412 -31.69 27.40 7.14
CA ASP A 412 -33.00 27.55 7.74
C ASP A 412 -33.70 26.20 8.02
N PHE A 413 -33.55 25.23 7.13
CA PHE A 413 -34.02 23.86 7.30
C PHE A 413 -33.35 23.17 8.50
N ASP A 414 -32.03 23.26 8.63
CA ASP A 414 -31.27 22.68 9.73
C ASP A 414 -31.73 23.20 11.10
N LEU A 415 -31.87 24.52 11.19
CA LEU A 415 -32.29 25.14 12.46
C LEU A 415 -33.71 24.81 12.82
N ARG A 416 -34.60 24.55 11.82
CA ARG A 416 -36.00 24.16 12.04
C ARG A 416 -36.13 22.68 12.43
N HIS A 417 -35.32 21.78 11.86
CA HIS A 417 -35.43 20.35 12.07
C HIS A 417 -34.27 19.77 12.89
N SER A 418 -33.62 20.59 13.69
CA SER A 418 -32.37 20.24 14.41
C SER A 418 -32.46 18.95 15.23
N LYS A 419 -33.60 18.69 15.91
CA LYS A 419 -33.82 17.47 16.70
C LYS A 419 -33.85 16.21 15.82
N THR A 420 -34.60 16.26 14.71
CA THR A 420 -34.71 15.13 13.77
C THR A 420 -33.36 14.83 13.12
N ILE A 421 -32.66 15.87 12.64
CA ILE A 421 -31.34 15.73 12.04
C ILE A 421 -30.36 15.10 13.01
N MET A 422 -30.35 15.58 14.27
CA MET A 422 -29.44 15.02 15.30
C MET A 422 -29.77 13.56 15.66
N THR A 423 -31.08 13.22 15.72
CA THR A 423 -31.50 11.82 15.95
C THR A 423 -31.07 10.92 14.81
N VAL A 424 -31.28 11.32 13.55
CA VAL A 424 -30.84 10.56 12.37
C VAL A 424 -29.31 10.41 12.36
N PHE A 425 -28.60 11.48 12.69
CA PHE A 425 -27.14 11.45 12.76
C PHE A 425 -26.63 10.44 13.81
N ILE A 426 -27.19 10.44 15.02
CA ILE A 426 -26.78 9.49 16.07
C ILE A 426 -27.09 8.05 15.66
N LEU A 427 -28.27 7.80 15.09
CA LEU A 427 -28.65 6.45 14.62
C LEU A 427 -27.72 5.98 13.48
N LEU A 428 -27.39 6.88 12.56
CA LEU A 428 -26.45 6.58 11.47
C LEU A 428 -25.05 6.30 12.00
N CYS A 429 -24.55 7.11 12.92
CA CYS A 429 -23.26 6.85 13.59
C CYS A 429 -23.25 5.50 14.33
N ALA A 430 -24.35 5.12 14.99
CA ALA A 430 -24.46 3.84 15.66
C ALA A 430 -24.44 2.66 14.67
N ALA A 431 -25.22 2.76 13.58
CA ALA A 431 -25.27 1.73 12.53
C ALA A 431 -23.90 1.55 11.83
N LEU A 432 -23.23 2.65 11.50
CA LEU A 432 -21.89 2.64 10.90
C LEU A 432 -20.82 2.19 11.89
N GLY A 433 -20.96 2.54 13.17
CA GLY A 433 -20.07 2.09 14.24
C GLY A 433 -20.06 0.55 14.39
N ILE A 434 -21.22 -0.09 14.21
CA ILE A 434 -21.30 -1.57 14.14
C ILE A 434 -20.50 -2.09 12.94
N GLY A 435 -20.59 -1.41 11.79
CA GLY A 435 -19.81 -1.77 10.59
C GLY A 435 -18.30 -1.73 10.83
N VAL A 436 -17.80 -0.76 11.58
CA VAL A 436 -16.36 -0.70 11.93
C VAL A 436 -15.88 -1.97 12.62
N TRP A 437 -16.74 -2.62 13.41
CA TRP A 437 -16.41 -3.86 14.10
C TRP A 437 -16.24 -5.07 13.17
N HIS A 438 -16.80 -5.00 11.95
CA HIS A 438 -16.70 -6.04 10.93
C HIS A 438 -15.55 -5.80 9.93
N MET A 439 -14.72 -4.79 10.19
CA MET A 439 -13.62 -4.47 9.31
C MET A 439 -12.50 -5.50 9.47
N GLU A 440 -12.14 -6.15 8.37
CA GLU A 440 -11.10 -7.18 8.33
C GLU A 440 -9.86 -6.64 7.62
N PRO A 441 -8.67 -6.92 8.15
CA PRO A 441 -7.44 -6.66 7.45
C PRO A 441 -7.19 -7.69 6.35
N ALA A 442 -6.54 -7.32 5.23
CA ALA A 442 -6.11 -8.24 4.19
C ALA A 442 -4.85 -7.80 3.46
N PHE A 443 -4.00 -8.79 3.14
CA PHE A 443 -2.81 -8.64 2.31
C PHE A 443 -2.84 -9.53 1.07
N ASP A 444 -3.83 -10.42 0.96
CA ASP A 444 -3.94 -11.28 -0.21
C ASP A 444 -4.21 -10.48 -1.49
N MET A 445 -3.55 -10.89 -2.56
CA MET A 445 -3.62 -10.18 -3.85
C MET A 445 -5.01 -10.21 -4.46
N GLU A 446 -5.78 -11.28 -4.24
CA GLU A 446 -7.11 -11.45 -4.80
C GLU A 446 -8.08 -10.42 -4.23
N ARG A 447 -8.08 -10.21 -2.90
CA ARG A 447 -8.97 -9.25 -2.22
C ARG A 447 -8.48 -7.80 -2.33
N THR A 448 -7.15 -7.59 -2.34
CA THR A 448 -6.57 -6.24 -2.36
C THR A 448 -6.44 -5.70 -3.76
N MET A 449 -5.85 -6.43 -4.70
CA MET A 449 -5.64 -5.97 -6.06
C MET A 449 -6.77 -6.36 -7.02
N GLY A 450 -7.38 -7.53 -6.82
CA GLY A 450 -8.49 -8.05 -7.61
C GLY A 450 -8.08 -8.86 -8.84
N GLU A 451 -8.92 -9.82 -9.21
CA GLU A 451 -8.71 -10.70 -10.38
C GLU A 451 -8.74 -9.96 -11.73
N ASN A 452 -9.25 -8.73 -11.78
CA ASN A 452 -9.27 -7.92 -13.00
C ASN A 452 -7.89 -7.35 -13.37
N VAL A 453 -6.92 -7.41 -12.46
CA VAL A 453 -5.53 -7.03 -12.73
C VAL A 453 -4.87 -8.15 -13.53
N PRO A 454 -4.35 -7.87 -14.75
CA PRO A 454 -3.93 -8.93 -15.66
C PRO A 454 -2.88 -9.89 -15.11
N TYR A 455 -1.87 -9.37 -14.39
CA TYR A 455 -0.83 -10.23 -13.82
C TYR A 455 -1.35 -11.01 -12.61
N VAL A 456 -2.23 -10.44 -11.79
CA VAL A 456 -2.87 -11.15 -10.67
C VAL A 456 -3.68 -12.33 -11.17
N ASN A 457 -4.46 -12.13 -12.24
CA ASN A 457 -5.21 -13.22 -12.87
C ASN A 457 -4.29 -14.36 -13.35
N LYS A 458 -3.16 -14.03 -13.99
CA LYS A 458 -2.16 -15.04 -14.41
C LYS A 458 -1.58 -15.81 -13.21
N LEU A 459 -1.22 -15.09 -12.14
CA LEU A 459 -0.69 -15.69 -10.92
C LEU A 459 -1.71 -16.63 -10.25
N LEU A 460 -2.97 -16.21 -10.15
CA LEU A 460 -4.04 -17.06 -9.61
C LEU A 460 -4.31 -18.30 -10.45
N GLN A 461 -4.19 -18.20 -11.79
CA GLN A 461 -4.28 -19.38 -12.67
C GLN A 461 -3.15 -20.39 -12.40
N VAL A 462 -1.94 -19.91 -12.10
CA VAL A 462 -0.82 -20.78 -11.71
C VAL A 462 -1.07 -21.39 -10.34
N SER A 463 -1.40 -20.60 -9.35
CA SER A 463 -1.56 -21.08 -7.97
C SER A 463 -2.74 -22.03 -7.78
N LYS A 464 -3.84 -21.81 -8.52
CA LYS A 464 -5.04 -22.70 -8.53
C LYS A 464 -4.82 -23.98 -9.36
N SER A 465 -3.70 -24.10 -10.11
CA SER A 465 -3.37 -25.33 -10.85
C SER A 465 -2.95 -26.46 -9.90
N GLU A 466 -2.89 -27.69 -10.40
CA GLU A 466 -2.49 -28.87 -9.61
C GLU A 466 -1.09 -28.70 -8.99
N LEU A 467 -0.14 -28.15 -9.75
CA LEU A 467 1.28 -28.07 -9.37
C LEU A 467 1.71 -26.74 -8.79
N GLY A 468 1.21 -25.62 -9.33
CA GLY A 468 1.71 -24.29 -9.01
C GLY A 468 1.37 -23.84 -7.60
N SER A 469 2.29 -23.07 -6.99
CA SER A 469 2.11 -22.36 -5.73
C SER A 469 2.40 -20.90 -5.92
N LEU A 470 1.92 -20.03 -5.04
CA LEU A 470 2.15 -18.58 -5.10
C LEU A 470 2.98 -18.12 -3.91
N TYR A 471 2.72 -18.67 -2.74
CA TYR A 471 3.38 -18.33 -1.48
C TYR A 471 4.03 -19.55 -0.86
N SER A 472 5.00 -19.29 -0.01
CA SER A 472 5.64 -20.30 0.83
C SER A 472 6.04 -19.71 2.16
N TYR A 473 6.22 -20.56 3.14
CA TYR A 473 6.92 -20.26 4.38
C TYR A 473 7.71 -21.48 4.82
N ASP A 474 8.66 -21.27 5.69
CA ASP A 474 9.55 -22.30 6.20
C ASP A 474 9.41 -22.42 7.72
N LEU A 475 9.39 -23.63 8.21
CA LEU A 475 9.55 -23.95 9.61
C LEU A 475 10.99 -24.45 9.82
N MET A 476 11.79 -23.66 10.52
CA MET A 476 13.14 -24.05 10.93
C MET A 476 13.09 -24.62 12.34
N VAL A 477 13.50 -25.87 12.50
CA VAL A 477 13.63 -26.54 13.79
C VAL A 477 15.11 -26.57 14.17
N GLU A 478 15.51 -25.86 15.20
CA GLU A 478 16.89 -25.78 15.68
C GLU A 478 17.03 -26.55 16.99
N PHE A 479 17.88 -27.54 16.98
CA PHE A 479 18.21 -28.37 18.16
C PHE A 479 19.32 -27.74 19.01
N PRO A 480 19.40 -28.08 20.33
CA PRO A 480 20.46 -27.59 21.21
C PRO A 480 21.87 -28.05 20.84
N GLU A 481 22.02 -29.29 20.33
CA GLU A 481 23.30 -29.92 20.05
C GLU A 481 23.38 -30.33 18.59
N ASP A 482 24.63 -30.35 18.06
CA ASP A 482 24.94 -30.82 16.70
C ASP A 482 24.60 -32.32 16.55
N GLY A 483 24.21 -32.72 15.35
CA GLY A 483 23.88 -34.10 15.04
C GLY A 483 22.44 -34.52 15.36
N GLN A 484 21.71 -33.75 16.15
CA GLN A 484 20.33 -34.11 16.56
C GLN A 484 19.34 -34.10 15.41
N ALA A 485 19.58 -33.32 14.35
CA ALA A 485 18.69 -33.25 13.18
C ALA A 485 18.60 -34.57 12.40
N LYS A 486 19.67 -35.42 12.44
CA LYS A 486 19.70 -36.73 11.76
C LYS A 486 19.16 -37.88 12.61
N LEU A 487 18.77 -37.62 13.87
CA LEU A 487 18.20 -38.68 14.73
C LEU A 487 16.83 -39.15 14.17
N PRO A 488 16.63 -40.46 14.00
CA PRO A 488 15.36 -41.01 13.46
C PRO A 488 14.15 -40.55 14.24
N GLU A 489 14.24 -40.35 15.55
CA GLU A 489 13.17 -39.84 16.37
C GLU A 489 12.78 -38.42 15.94
N ASN A 490 13.73 -37.52 15.71
CA ASN A 490 13.47 -36.16 15.30
C ASN A 490 12.98 -36.07 13.85
N LEU A 491 13.47 -36.95 12.97
CA LEU A 491 12.97 -37.08 11.60
C LEU A 491 11.51 -37.58 11.56
N LYS A 492 11.16 -38.54 12.44
CA LYS A 492 9.78 -39.02 12.60
C LYS A 492 8.86 -37.92 13.15
N LYS A 493 9.33 -37.09 14.09
CA LYS A 493 8.59 -35.91 14.56
C LYS A 493 8.40 -34.89 13.43
N LEU A 494 9.43 -34.67 12.58
CA LEU A 494 9.30 -33.79 11.41
C LEU A 494 8.28 -34.34 10.41
N GLU A 495 8.22 -35.66 10.20
CA GLU A 495 7.19 -36.28 9.37
C GLU A 495 5.78 -36.07 9.94
N GLN A 496 5.63 -36.18 11.25
CA GLN A 496 4.34 -35.87 11.91
C GLN A 496 3.94 -34.43 11.73
N LEU A 497 4.89 -33.50 11.89
CA LEU A 497 4.67 -32.09 11.66
C LEU A 497 4.27 -31.81 10.21
N ALA A 498 4.97 -32.42 9.23
CA ALA A 498 4.63 -32.29 7.82
C ALA A 498 3.19 -32.79 7.53
N LYS A 499 2.81 -33.95 8.06
CA LYS A 499 1.44 -34.51 7.90
C LYS A 499 0.40 -33.60 8.54
N ILE A 500 0.62 -33.10 9.74
CA ILE A 500 -0.27 -32.15 10.42
C ILE A 500 -0.43 -30.89 9.58
N THR A 501 0.68 -30.34 9.05
CA THR A 501 0.66 -29.13 8.23
C THR A 501 -0.11 -29.34 6.92
N GLU A 502 -0.02 -30.52 6.30
CA GLU A 502 -0.76 -30.86 5.08
C GLU A 502 -2.28 -31.06 5.28
N GLU A 503 -2.74 -31.21 6.52
CA GLU A 503 -4.19 -31.27 6.83
C GLU A 503 -4.86 -29.88 6.78
N TYR A 504 -4.08 -28.78 6.80
CA TYR A 504 -4.63 -27.42 6.77
C TYR A 504 -5.05 -27.01 5.35
N PRO A 505 -6.22 -26.35 5.20
CA PRO A 505 -6.77 -25.98 3.89
C PRO A 505 -5.87 -25.12 3.02
N LEU A 506 -5.04 -24.26 3.64
CA LEU A 506 -4.13 -23.36 2.91
C LEU A 506 -2.79 -24.02 2.57
N THR A 507 -2.51 -25.22 3.04
CA THR A 507 -1.30 -25.96 2.68
C THR A 507 -1.53 -26.79 1.42
N LYS A 508 -0.69 -26.61 0.43
CA LYS A 508 -0.71 -27.40 -0.80
C LYS A 508 0.15 -28.64 -0.70
N ARG A 509 1.35 -28.48 -0.19
CA ARG A 509 2.32 -29.55 0.05
C ARG A 509 3.46 -29.07 0.94
N THR A 510 4.16 -30.04 1.50
CA THR A 510 5.39 -29.80 2.26
C THR A 510 6.58 -30.42 1.54
N THR A 511 7.79 -29.89 1.80
CA THR A 511 9.06 -30.43 1.30
C THR A 511 10.12 -30.35 2.39
N SER A 512 10.90 -31.41 2.55
CA SER A 512 11.99 -31.46 3.54
C SER A 512 13.03 -32.53 3.17
N VAL A 513 14.04 -32.72 4.02
CA VAL A 513 15.02 -33.80 3.90
C VAL A 513 14.39 -35.21 3.88
N LEU A 514 13.16 -35.32 4.40
CA LEU A 514 12.44 -36.61 4.45
C LEU A 514 12.18 -37.19 3.07
N ASP A 515 11.97 -36.34 2.07
CA ASP A 515 11.72 -36.77 0.71
C ASP A 515 12.94 -37.48 0.13
N ILE A 516 14.15 -36.97 0.43
CA ILE A 516 15.43 -37.57 0.02
C ILE A 516 15.65 -38.87 0.79
N LEU A 517 15.52 -38.87 2.11
CA LEU A 517 15.78 -40.03 2.95
C LEU A 517 14.88 -41.22 2.64
N LYS A 518 13.58 -41.00 2.40
CA LYS A 518 12.64 -42.06 2.03
C LYS A 518 12.94 -42.62 0.66
N ASP A 519 13.30 -41.76 -0.30
CA ASP A 519 13.67 -42.18 -1.63
C ASP A 519 15.00 -43.03 -1.61
N LEU A 520 15.95 -42.60 -0.81
CA LEU A 520 17.18 -43.37 -0.56
C LEU A 520 16.90 -44.74 0.03
N ASN A 521 16.09 -44.80 1.09
CA ASN A 521 15.75 -46.03 1.75
C ASN A 521 15.05 -47.02 0.79
N GLN A 522 14.09 -46.52 0.04
CA GLN A 522 13.39 -47.29 -0.98
C GLN A 522 14.38 -47.83 -2.07
N THR A 523 15.25 -46.96 -2.58
CA THR A 523 16.18 -47.28 -3.65
C THR A 523 17.20 -48.33 -3.20
N LEU A 524 17.75 -48.21 -1.98
CA LEU A 524 18.72 -49.15 -1.41
C LEU A 524 18.11 -50.54 -1.11
N ASN A 525 16.80 -50.56 -0.90
CA ASN A 525 16.04 -51.81 -0.72
C ASN A 525 15.34 -52.30 -2.00
N GLY A 526 15.98 -52.08 -3.15
CA GLY A 526 15.53 -52.66 -4.43
C GLY A 526 14.27 -51.99 -5.03
N GLY A 527 13.93 -50.80 -4.57
CA GLY A 527 12.75 -50.05 -5.06
C GLY A 527 11.40 -50.49 -4.44
N ASP A 528 11.43 -51.32 -3.41
CA ASP A 528 10.22 -51.77 -2.72
C ASP A 528 9.51 -50.62 -1.99
N ARG A 529 8.22 -50.46 -2.27
CA ARG A 529 7.39 -49.39 -1.68
C ARG A 529 7.25 -49.47 -0.17
N GLU A 530 7.37 -50.68 0.43
CA GLU A 530 7.31 -50.84 1.90
C GLU A 530 8.48 -50.10 2.57
N HIS A 531 9.59 -49.91 1.86
CA HIS A 531 10.76 -49.20 2.35
C HIS A 531 10.75 -47.66 2.05
N TYR A 532 9.67 -47.11 1.53
CA TYR A 532 9.50 -45.65 1.44
C TYR A 532 9.16 -45.07 2.82
N SER A 533 10.13 -45.17 3.72
CA SER A 533 9.99 -44.80 5.14
C SER A 533 11.32 -44.27 5.68
N ILE A 534 11.25 -43.61 6.84
CA ILE A 534 12.46 -43.14 7.55
C ILE A 534 13.16 -44.37 8.15
N PRO A 535 14.50 -44.52 8.01
CA PRO A 535 15.27 -45.56 8.67
C PRO A 535 15.10 -45.52 10.20
N ASP A 536 15.27 -46.71 10.84
CA ASP A 536 15.04 -46.82 12.28
C ASP A 536 16.33 -46.52 13.10
N SER A 537 17.52 -46.57 12.52
CA SER A 537 18.78 -46.30 13.23
C SER A 537 19.48 -45.03 12.74
N GLU A 538 20.23 -44.40 13.64
CA GLU A 538 21.04 -43.20 13.32
C GLU A 538 22.15 -43.55 12.33
N GLU A 539 22.73 -44.74 12.47
CA GLU A 539 23.79 -45.21 11.61
C GLU A 539 23.30 -45.39 10.16
N GLU A 540 22.10 -45.92 9.96
CA GLU A 540 21.49 -46.03 8.63
C GLU A 540 21.28 -44.66 8.00
N VAL A 541 20.70 -43.73 8.75
CA VAL A 541 20.51 -42.34 8.27
C VAL A 541 21.84 -41.72 7.88
N ALA A 542 22.85 -41.81 8.73
CA ALA A 542 24.17 -41.25 8.46
C ALA A 542 24.84 -41.89 7.23
N GLN A 543 24.74 -43.21 7.08
CA GLN A 543 25.28 -43.93 5.92
C GLN A 543 24.52 -43.54 4.63
N MET A 544 23.23 -43.44 4.66
CA MET A 544 22.42 -43.02 3.50
C MET A 544 22.80 -41.61 3.06
N MET A 545 22.91 -40.65 3.98
CA MET A 545 23.30 -39.28 3.68
C MET A 545 24.74 -39.27 3.08
N LEU A 546 25.66 -39.99 3.66
CA LEU A 546 27.04 -40.09 3.13
C LEU A 546 27.08 -40.73 1.73
N LEU A 547 26.28 -41.76 1.47
CA LEU A 547 26.15 -42.38 0.15
C LEU A 547 25.57 -41.41 -0.88
N TYR A 548 24.58 -40.63 -0.49
CA TYR A 548 23.93 -39.60 -1.32
C TYR A 548 24.95 -38.51 -1.71
N GLU A 549 25.67 -37.96 -0.75
CA GLU A 549 26.70 -36.94 -0.97
C GLU A 549 27.86 -37.50 -1.83
N ASN A 550 28.35 -38.73 -1.56
CA ASN A 550 29.37 -39.36 -2.36
C ASN A 550 28.94 -39.67 -3.81
N ALA A 551 27.65 -39.89 -4.02
CA ALA A 551 27.07 -40.02 -5.37
C ALA A 551 26.89 -38.71 -6.12
N GLY A 552 27.17 -37.56 -5.45
CA GLY A 552 27.07 -36.24 -6.04
C GLY A 552 25.76 -35.52 -5.73
N GLY A 553 24.94 -36.00 -4.79
CA GLY A 553 23.70 -35.36 -4.33
C GLY A 553 24.01 -34.09 -3.55
N THR A 554 23.34 -33.01 -3.86
CA THR A 554 23.53 -31.68 -3.25
C THR A 554 22.27 -31.09 -2.63
N GLU A 555 21.09 -31.76 -2.78
CA GLU A 555 19.83 -31.19 -2.32
C GLU A 555 19.64 -31.23 -0.81
N SER A 556 20.35 -32.13 -0.10
CA SER A 556 20.24 -32.25 1.37
C SER A 556 20.62 -30.96 2.11
N GLU A 557 21.57 -30.19 1.58
CA GLU A 557 22.03 -28.91 2.17
C GLU A 557 20.93 -27.85 2.26
N TYR A 558 19.90 -27.93 1.43
CA TYR A 558 18.76 -27.02 1.49
C TYR A 558 17.77 -27.32 2.61
N TRP A 559 17.85 -28.56 3.18
CA TRP A 559 16.86 -29.03 4.14
C TRP A 559 17.44 -29.31 5.51
N MET A 560 18.74 -29.53 5.60
CA MET A 560 19.46 -29.80 6.82
C MET A 560 20.82 -29.14 6.74
N ASP A 561 21.23 -28.43 7.78
CA ASP A 561 22.49 -27.72 7.82
C ASP A 561 23.69 -28.67 8.00
N TYR A 562 24.90 -28.18 7.73
CA TYR A 562 26.15 -28.98 7.75
C TYR A 562 26.45 -29.63 9.13
N ASP A 563 26.08 -28.93 10.21
CA ASP A 563 26.29 -29.40 11.58
C ASP A 563 25.22 -30.38 12.04
N TYR A 564 24.23 -30.69 11.17
CA TYR A 564 23.05 -31.52 11.48
C TYR A 564 22.32 -31.03 12.75
N ARG A 565 22.24 -29.74 12.91
CA ARG A 565 21.60 -29.07 14.03
C ARG A 565 20.23 -28.50 13.67
N ARG A 566 19.99 -28.20 12.40
CA ARG A 566 18.78 -27.56 11.94
C ARG A 566 18.08 -28.38 10.86
N LEU A 567 16.75 -28.42 10.97
CA LEU A 567 15.88 -28.99 9.94
C LEU A 567 15.02 -27.88 9.35
N ARG A 568 14.81 -27.95 8.05
CA ARG A 568 13.91 -27.08 7.31
C ARG A 568 12.72 -27.87 6.79
N LEU A 569 11.49 -27.38 7.05
CA LEU A 569 10.24 -27.82 6.43
C LEU A 569 9.64 -26.66 5.65
N MET A 570 9.72 -26.73 4.32
CA MET A 570 9.10 -25.75 3.45
C MET A 570 7.64 -26.12 3.22
N VAL A 571 6.75 -25.13 3.35
CA VAL A 571 5.32 -25.26 3.15
C VAL A 571 4.91 -24.37 1.98
N GLU A 572 4.36 -24.95 0.94
CA GLU A 572 3.85 -24.23 -0.23
C GLU A 572 2.35 -24.02 -0.16
N MET A 573 1.92 -22.83 -0.52
CA MET A 573 0.52 -22.40 -0.42
C MET A 573 0.00 -21.89 -1.78
N PRO A 574 -1.23 -22.29 -2.18
CA PRO A 574 -1.83 -21.78 -3.41
C PRO A 574 -2.34 -20.35 -3.26
N ASN A 575 -2.76 -19.96 -2.06
CA ASN A 575 -3.30 -18.64 -1.78
C ASN A 575 -2.99 -18.21 -0.34
N TYR A 576 -3.24 -16.97 -0.03
CA TYR A 576 -3.15 -16.37 1.29
C TYR A 576 -4.50 -15.77 1.67
N ASN A 577 -5.02 -16.14 2.83
CA ASN A 577 -6.19 -15.55 3.46
C ASN A 577 -5.80 -15.07 4.85
N SER A 578 -5.75 -13.78 5.06
CA SER A 578 -5.15 -13.17 6.25
C SER A 578 -5.64 -13.74 7.57
N GLY A 579 -6.96 -13.85 7.76
CA GLY A 579 -7.52 -14.31 9.04
C GLY A 579 -7.44 -15.82 9.24
N GLU A 580 -7.41 -16.60 8.18
CA GLU A 580 -7.28 -18.05 8.22
C GLU A 580 -5.80 -18.43 8.36
N SER A 581 -4.94 -17.80 7.57
CA SER A 581 -3.49 -18.02 7.61
C SER A 581 -2.88 -17.72 8.98
N GLU A 582 -3.34 -16.65 9.65
CA GLU A 582 -2.87 -16.29 11.00
C GLU A 582 -3.22 -17.40 12.01
N ARG A 583 -4.44 -17.94 11.92
CA ARG A 583 -4.89 -19.00 12.82
C ARG A 583 -4.17 -20.32 12.54
N GLU A 584 -4.04 -20.71 11.26
CA GLU A 584 -3.32 -21.91 10.87
C GLU A 584 -1.85 -21.86 11.29
N LEU A 585 -1.16 -20.73 11.04
CA LEU A 585 0.24 -20.55 11.43
C LEU A 585 0.40 -20.68 12.95
N ALA A 586 -0.45 -20.02 13.73
CA ALA A 586 -0.38 -20.07 15.18
C ALA A 586 -0.60 -21.50 15.72
N ASP A 587 -1.54 -22.26 15.15
CA ASP A 587 -1.80 -23.65 15.54
C ASP A 587 -0.64 -24.57 15.12
N ILE A 588 -0.08 -24.36 13.93
CA ILE A 588 1.10 -25.10 13.46
C ILE A 588 2.33 -24.83 14.36
N GLU A 589 2.58 -23.58 14.71
CA GLU A 589 3.67 -23.22 15.62
C GLU A 589 3.48 -23.85 17.01
N GLN A 590 2.25 -23.88 17.52
CA GLN A 590 1.95 -24.54 18.79
C GLN A 590 2.19 -26.04 18.71
N ARG A 591 1.70 -26.72 17.69
CA ARG A 591 1.90 -28.17 17.50
C ARG A 591 3.36 -28.52 17.27
N ALA A 592 4.09 -27.66 16.54
CA ALA A 592 5.52 -27.83 16.37
C ALA A 592 6.27 -27.74 17.71
N ALA A 593 5.92 -26.78 18.58
CA ALA A 593 6.48 -26.66 19.91
C ALA A 593 6.14 -27.87 20.82
N GLU A 594 4.95 -28.45 20.67
CA GLU A 594 4.57 -29.68 21.38
C GLU A 594 5.35 -30.90 20.92
N LEU A 595 5.65 -31.02 19.61
CA LEU A 595 6.43 -32.11 19.03
C LEU A 595 7.94 -31.97 19.35
N PHE A 596 8.43 -30.73 19.42
CA PHE A 596 9.83 -30.40 19.62
C PHE A 596 10.04 -29.55 20.88
N PRO A 597 9.77 -30.08 22.09
CA PRO A 597 9.82 -29.29 23.32
C PRO A 597 11.23 -28.80 23.68
N ASP A 598 12.28 -29.49 23.21
CA ASP A 598 13.68 -29.17 23.47
C ASP A 598 14.35 -28.39 22.32
N ALA A 599 13.64 -28.13 21.23
CA ALA A 599 14.13 -27.40 20.08
C ALA A 599 13.42 -26.05 19.89
N LYS A 600 14.11 -25.10 19.28
CA LYS A 600 13.53 -23.81 18.89
C LYS A 600 12.89 -23.95 17.50
N VAL A 601 11.59 -23.80 17.41
CA VAL A 601 10.89 -23.74 16.13
C VAL A 601 10.66 -22.28 15.74
N THR A 602 11.02 -21.94 14.49
CA THR A 602 10.91 -20.58 13.96
C THR A 602 10.23 -20.62 12.59
N ALA A 603 9.11 -19.91 12.45
CA ALA A 603 8.47 -19.71 11.16
C ALA A 603 9.02 -18.47 10.48
N VAL A 604 9.39 -18.57 9.20
CA VAL A 604 9.94 -17.49 8.36
C VAL A 604 9.37 -17.56 6.95
N GLY A 605 9.57 -16.50 6.16
CA GLY A 605 9.06 -16.40 4.80
C GLY A 605 7.79 -15.57 4.69
N ASN A 606 7.07 -15.68 3.57
CA ASN A 606 6.01 -14.73 3.22
C ASN A 606 4.83 -14.73 4.21
N LEU A 607 4.39 -15.91 4.67
CA LEU A 607 3.23 -16.00 5.56
C LEU A 607 3.47 -15.33 6.92
N PRO A 608 4.54 -15.62 7.68
CA PRO A 608 4.84 -14.93 8.92
C PRO A 608 5.06 -13.43 8.74
N GLN A 609 5.70 -13.01 7.63
CA GLN A 609 5.88 -11.60 7.31
C GLN A 609 4.54 -10.88 7.11
N PHE A 610 3.65 -11.43 6.30
CA PHE A 610 2.32 -10.85 6.06
C PHE A 610 1.48 -10.79 7.33
N THR A 611 1.51 -11.85 8.14
CA THR A 611 0.79 -11.91 9.41
C THR A 611 1.30 -10.83 10.37
N THR A 612 2.62 -10.67 10.49
CA THR A 612 3.23 -9.62 11.32
C THR A 612 2.86 -8.22 10.82
N MET A 613 2.94 -7.99 9.51
CA MET A 613 2.55 -6.70 8.90
C MET A 613 1.08 -6.37 9.15
N MET A 614 0.20 -7.37 9.14
CA MET A 614 -1.22 -7.19 9.47
C MET A 614 -1.42 -6.70 10.88
N GLN A 615 -0.78 -7.35 11.85
CA GLN A 615 -0.85 -6.94 13.26
C GLN A 615 -0.33 -5.52 13.45
N TYR A 616 0.78 -5.16 12.80
CA TYR A 616 1.33 -3.82 12.82
C TYR A 616 0.40 -2.78 12.19
N LEU A 617 -0.23 -3.13 11.07
CA LEU A 617 -1.16 -2.25 10.37
C LEU A 617 -2.37 -1.93 11.24
N VAL A 618 -3.03 -2.95 11.79
CA VAL A 618 -4.23 -2.79 12.63
C VAL A 618 -3.91 -1.98 13.88
N ARG A 619 -2.86 -2.37 14.62
CA ARG A 619 -2.45 -1.69 15.85
C ARG A 619 -2.01 -0.25 15.56
N GLY A 620 -1.19 -0.08 14.54
CA GLY A 620 -0.69 1.23 14.14
C GLY A 620 -1.80 2.16 13.65
N GLN A 621 -2.81 1.62 12.94
CA GLN A 621 -3.98 2.38 12.50
C GLN A 621 -4.78 2.95 13.67
N ILE A 622 -5.05 2.15 14.69
CA ILE A 622 -5.77 2.60 15.89
C ILE A 622 -4.96 3.71 16.60
N GLN A 623 -3.67 3.50 16.78
CA GLN A 623 -2.79 4.48 17.45
C GLN A 623 -2.71 5.79 16.66
N SER A 624 -2.48 5.71 15.34
CA SER A 624 -2.43 6.85 14.43
C SER A 624 -3.72 7.67 14.45
N PHE A 625 -4.88 7.00 14.40
CA PHE A 625 -6.19 7.64 14.48
C PHE A 625 -6.38 8.39 15.81
N LEU A 626 -6.12 7.75 16.95
CA LEU A 626 -6.29 8.37 18.27
C LEU A 626 -5.37 9.59 18.45
N ILE A 627 -4.13 9.51 17.99
CA ILE A 627 -3.18 10.61 18.06
C ILE A 627 -3.60 11.75 17.15
N SER A 628 -4.07 11.45 15.93
CA SER A 628 -4.62 12.47 15.01
C SER A 628 -5.79 13.20 15.63
N VAL A 629 -6.75 12.48 16.22
CA VAL A 629 -7.93 13.05 16.90
C VAL A 629 -7.49 13.97 18.06
N LEU A 630 -6.53 13.51 18.88
CA LEU A 630 -6.02 14.29 20.02
C LEU A 630 -5.38 15.60 19.54
N ILE A 631 -4.46 15.52 18.57
CA ILE A 631 -3.69 16.69 18.14
C ILE A 631 -4.60 17.66 17.37
N ILE A 632 -5.48 17.17 16.50
CA ILE A 632 -6.47 18.03 15.82
C ILE A 632 -7.38 18.73 16.84
N GLY A 633 -7.86 18.00 17.85
CA GLY A 633 -8.64 18.60 18.93
C GLY A 633 -7.88 19.73 19.65
N LEU A 634 -6.59 19.51 19.94
CA LEU A 634 -5.73 20.56 20.53
C LEU A 634 -5.54 21.76 19.60
N ILE A 635 -5.32 21.53 18.30
CA ILE A 635 -5.20 22.62 17.32
C ILE A 635 -6.49 23.43 17.28
N LEU A 636 -7.67 22.78 17.21
CA LEU A 636 -8.95 23.47 17.21
C LEU A 636 -9.17 24.29 18.50
N MET A 637 -8.76 23.76 19.68
CA MET A 637 -8.81 24.51 20.92
C MET A 637 -7.93 25.76 20.90
N VAL A 638 -6.75 25.65 20.30
CA VAL A 638 -5.81 26.79 20.15
C VAL A 638 -6.32 27.80 19.14
N VAL A 639 -6.76 27.36 17.99
CA VAL A 639 -7.26 28.21 16.89
C VAL A 639 -8.48 29.02 17.34
N PHE A 640 -9.42 28.37 18.01
CA PHE A 640 -10.65 29.03 18.47
C PHE A 640 -10.54 29.58 19.92
N GLN A 641 -9.40 29.37 20.59
CA GLN A 641 -9.11 29.84 21.93
C GLN A 641 -10.14 29.41 23.00
N GLY A 642 -10.61 28.18 22.88
CA GLY A 642 -11.59 27.64 23.80
C GLY A 642 -11.67 26.13 23.73
N VAL A 643 -11.62 25.49 24.90
CA VAL A 643 -11.73 24.03 25.00
C VAL A 643 -13.09 23.54 24.49
N ARG A 644 -14.17 24.25 24.88
CA ARG A 644 -15.52 23.88 24.48
C ARG A 644 -15.76 23.94 22.99
N ILE A 645 -15.24 24.96 22.31
CA ILE A 645 -15.39 25.12 20.87
C ILE A 645 -14.54 24.12 20.09
N GLY A 646 -13.33 23.83 20.59
CA GLY A 646 -12.47 22.82 20.01
C GLY A 646 -13.08 21.43 20.07
N LEU A 647 -13.63 21.03 21.23
CA LEU A 647 -14.29 19.73 21.40
C LEU A 647 -15.56 19.60 20.55
N ILE A 648 -16.38 20.66 20.48
CA ILE A 648 -17.60 20.65 19.68
C ILE A 648 -17.25 20.63 18.18
N GLY A 649 -16.22 21.36 17.76
CA GLY A 649 -15.75 21.34 16.37
C GLY A 649 -15.11 20.02 15.96
N LEU A 650 -14.68 19.18 16.91
CA LEU A 650 -14.13 17.85 16.61
C LEU A 650 -15.23 16.84 16.22
N ILE A 651 -16.45 16.95 16.80
CA ILE A 651 -17.55 15.98 16.57
C ILE A 651 -17.87 15.80 15.09
N PRO A 652 -18.12 16.86 14.27
CA PRO A 652 -18.41 16.70 12.86
C PRO A 652 -17.23 16.09 12.08
N ASN A 653 -15.99 16.27 12.54
CA ASN A 653 -14.81 15.75 11.88
C ASN A 653 -14.54 14.26 12.15
N LEU A 654 -15.13 13.69 13.20
CA LEU A 654 -15.09 12.24 13.44
C LEU A 654 -16.07 11.47 12.55
N PHE A 655 -17.11 12.10 12.07
CA PHE A 655 -18.13 11.45 11.28
C PHE A 655 -17.62 10.83 9.97
N PRO A 656 -16.77 11.51 9.16
CA PRO A 656 -16.16 10.90 7.98
C PRO A 656 -15.38 9.62 8.27
N ALA A 657 -14.66 9.58 9.37
CA ALA A 657 -13.92 8.38 9.79
C ALA A 657 -14.86 7.21 10.11
N ILE A 658 -15.97 7.49 10.81
CA ILE A 658 -17.01 6.49 11.11
C ILE A 658 -17.71 6.05 9.82
N CYS A 659 -17.97 6.96 8.88
CA CYS A 659 -18.58 6.62 7.59
C CYS A 659 -17.70 5.71 6.76
N VAL A 660 -16.41 6.04 6.62
CA VAL A 660 -15.46 5.25 5.85
C VAL A 660 -15.26 3.88 6.49
N GLY A 661 -14.90 3.82 7.77
CA GLY A 661 -14.67 2.53 8.46
C GLY A 661 -15.94 1.68 8.53
N GLY A 662 -17.10 2.29 8.82
CA GLY A 662 -18.38 1.58 8.85
C GLY A 662 -18.79 1.02 7.50
N TYR A 663 -18.60 1.81 6.43
CA TYR A 663 -18.88 1.35 5.08
C TYR A 663 -17.93 0.21 4.67
N MET A 664 -16.63 0.32 4.98
CA MET A 664 -15.66 -0.76 4.72
C MET A 664 -16.12 -2.07 5.35
N GLY A 665 -16.46 -2.05 6.64
CA GLY A 665 -16.89 -3.27 7.33
C GLY A 665 -18.19 -3.86 6.78
N TRP A 666 -19.20 -3.04 6.46
CA TRP A 666 -20.45 -3.52 5.87
C TRP A 666 -20.30 -3.99 4.41
N ALA A 667 -19.42 -3.37 3.64
CA ALA A 667 -19.17 -3.73 2.24
C ALA A 667 -18.12 -4.83 2.07
N GLY A 668 -17.49 -5.31 3.15
CA GLY A 668 -16.42 -6.30 3.09
C GLY A 668 -15.14 -5.79 2.41
N ILE A 669 -14.94 -4.46 2.39
CA ILE A 669 -13.72 -3.85 1.86
C ILE A 669 -12.59 -4.03 2.88
N PRO A 670 -11.48 -4.69 2.51
CA PRO A 670 -10.42 -4.98 3.47
C PRO A 670 -9.64 -3.73 3.88
N LEU A 671 -9.12 -3.78 5.12
CA LEU A 671 -8.11 -2.85 5.58
C LEU A 671 -6.75 -3.29 5.04
N ASP A 672 -6.28 -2.63 4.01
CA ASP A 672 -4.96 -2.79 3.40
C ASP A 672 -4.10 -1.51 3.61
N MET A 673 -2.87 -1.49 3.10
CA MET A 673 -1.98 -0.33 3.24
C MET A 673 -2.54 0.97 2.65
N MET A 674 -3.30 0.89 1.55
CA MET A 674 -3.90 2.06 0.91
C MET A 674 -5.14 2.54 1.66
N THR A 675 -6.06 1.61 1.97
CA THR A 675 -7.32 1.93 2.64
C THR A 675 -7.09 2.40 4.08
N ALA A 676 -6.06 1.88 4.75
CA ALA A 676 -5.64 2.34 6.07
C ALA A 676 -5.28 3.83 6.11
N CYS A 677 -4.74 4.37 5.02
CA CYS A 677 -4.34 5.78 4.97
C CYS A 677 -5.54 6.74 4.85
N ILE A 678 -6.71 6.25 4.44
CA ILE A 678 -7.87 7.10 4.14
C ILE A 678 -8.42 7.76 5.40
N ILE A 679 -8.58 7.03 6.49
CA ILE A 679 -9.23 7.54 7.71
C ILE A 679 -8.47 8.74 8.31
N PRO A 680 -7.16 8.68 8.60
CA PRO A 680 -6.41 9.85 9.07
C PRO A 680 -6.33 10.97 8.03
N MET A 681 -6.22 10.63 6.74
CA MET A 681 -6.20 11.61 5.66
C MET A 681 -7.53 12.38 5.60
N MET A 682 -8.66 11.69 5.69
CA MET A 682 -9.99 12.32 5.70
C MET A 682 -10.19 13.18 6.95
N LEU A 683 -9.72 12.73 8.10
CA LEU A 683 -9.77 13.50 9.33
C LEU A 683 -9.03 14.84 9.18
N GLY A 684 -7.84 14.82 8.58
CA GLY A 684 -7.06 16.04 8.30
C GLY A 684 -7.75 17.00 7.34
N MET A 685 -8.37 16.48 6.26
CA MET A 685 -9.05 17.32 5.25
C MET A 685 -10.43 17.81 5.70
N ALA A 686 -11.17 17.02 6.48
CA ALA A 686 -12.50 17.42 6.96
C ALA A 686 -12.46 18.66 7.85
N VAL A 687 -11.40 18.82 8.63
CA VAL A 687 -11.22 19.97 9.53
C VAL A 687 -11.15 21.31 8.77
N ASP A 688 -10.75 21.30 7.51
CA ASP A 688 -10.60 22.52 6.71
C ASP A 688 -11.92 23.27 6.58
N ASP A 689 -12.98 22.58 6.14
CA ASP A 689 -14.31 23.15 5.94
C ASP A 689 -14.93 23.57 7.29
N THR A 690 -14.75 22.78 8.35
CA THR A 690 -15.16 23.10 9.72
C THR A 690 -14.50 24.39 10.24
N ILE A 691 -13.18 24.57 10.06
CA ILE A 691 -12.48 25.79 10.47
C ILE A 691 -13.06 27.00 9.75
N HIS A 692 -13.24 26.92 8.43
CA HIS A 692 -13.80 28.00 7.64
C HIS A 692 -15.24 28.34 8.09
N PHE A 693 -16.08 27.33 8.29
CA PHE A 693 -17.48 27.54 8.71
C PHE A 693 -17.58 28.18 10.11
N ILE A 694 -16.96 27.57 11.11
CA ILE A 694 -17.01 28.04 12.51
C ILE A 694 -16.41 29.45 12.64
N ASN A 695 -15.32 29.72 11.93
CA ASN A 695 -14.73 31.07 11.92
C ASN A 695 -15.70 32.14 11.43
N HIS A 696 -16.36 31.91 10.31
CA HIS A 696 -17.33 32.85 9.77
C HIS A 696 -18.58 33.00 10.64
N VAL A 697 -19.08 31.91 11.25
CA VAL A 697 -20.18 31.99 12.22
C VAL A 697 -19.78 32.86 13.40
N LYS A 698 -18.52 32.72 13.89
CA LYS A 698 -18.00 33.57 14.99
C LYS A 698 -17.95 35.04 14.61
N LEU A 699 -17.39 35.34 13.42
CA LEU A 699 -17.32 36.74 12.94
C LEU A 699 -18.68 37.38 12.81
N GLU A 700 -19.67 36.68 12.26
CA GLU A 700 -21.04 37.17 12.12
C GLU A 700 -21.78 37.22 13.46
N TYR A 701 -21.49 36.26 14.39
CA TYR A 701 -22.03 36.34 15.75
C TYR A 701 -21.48 37.53 16.52
N ASP A 702 -20.20 37.82 16.40
CA ASP A 702 -19.62 39.00 17.07
C ASP A 702 -20.21 40.32 16.55
N ARG A 703 -20.70 40.35 15.27
CA ARG A 703 -21.38 41.51 14.66
C ARG A 703 -22.84 41.59 15.03
N THR A 704 -23.56 40.44 15.11
CA THR A 704 -25.02 40.41 15.22
C THR A 704 -25.55 40.05 16.60
N GLY A 705 -24.75 39.37 17.41
CA GLY A 705 -25.18 38.83 18.72
C GLY A 705 -26.13 37.64 18.65
N HIS A 706 -26.61 37.21 17.48
CA HIS A 706 -27.61 36.19 17.29
C HIS A 706 -27.12 35.02 16.43
N TYR A 707 -27.24 33.79 16.93
CA TYR A 707 -26.77 32.58 16.21
C TYR A 707 -27.52 32.38 14.88
N GLN A 708 -28.82 32.51 14.87
CA GLN A 708 -29.60 32.27 13.67
C GLN A 708 -29.19 33.18 12.51
N THR A 709 -29.03 34.47 12.81
CA THR A 709 -28.58 35.45 11.81
C THR A 709 -27.14 35.18 11.36
N ALA A 710 -26.26 34.87 12.31
CA ALA A 710 -24.87 34.56 12.02
C ALA A 710 -24.74 33.32 11.11
N ILE A 711 -25.44 32.24 11.43
CA ILE A 711 -25.45 31.00 10.63
C ILE A 711 -26.00 31.26 9.22
N ARG A 712 -27.12 31.97 9.09
CA ARG A 712 -27.70 32.35 7.78
C ARG A 712 -26.71 33.13 6.91
N ARG A 713 -26.03 34.12 7.49
CA ARG A 713 -25.04 34.91 6.76
C ARG A 713 -23.81 34.06 6.38
N THR A 714 -23.36 33.18 7.27
CA THR A 714 -22.26 32.25 6.98
C THR A 714 -22.60 31.34 5.81
N PHE A 715 -23.78 30.72 5.79
CA PHE A 715 -24.21 29.91 4.64
C PHE A 715 -24.23 30.71 3.33
N ARG A 716 -24.61 31.97 3.37
CA ARG A 716 -24.59 32.85 2.20
C ARG A 716 -23.18 33.13 1.68
N ILE A 717 -22.19 33.33 2.58
CA ILE A 717 -20.83 33.79 2.25
C ILE A 717 -19.95 32.61 1.90
N VAL A 718 -19.96 31.53 2.72
CA VAL A 718 -19.00 30.43 2.70
C VAL A 718 -19.62 29.13 2.19
N GLY A 719 -20.93 28.91 2.38
CA GLY A 719 -21.57 27.63 2.06
C GLY A 719 -21.35 27.15 0.62
N VAL A 720 -21.41 28.08 -0.36
CA VAL A 720 -21.16 27.72 -1.77
C VAL A 720 -19.71 27.31 -1.99
N ALA A 721 -18.76 27.94 -1.30
CA ALA A 721 -17.34 27.61 -1.43
C ALA A 721 -17.06 26.21 -0.86
N ILE A 722 -17.59 25.87 0.32
CA ILE A 722 -17.45 24.56 0.96
C ILE A 722 -18.03 23.44 0.08
N VAL A 723 -19.26 23.61 -0.44
CA VAL A 723 -19.85 22.62 -1.36
C VAL A 723 -18.98 22.45 -2.62
N THR A 724 -18.49 23.57 -3.14
CA THR A 724 -17.67 23.54 -4.36
C THR A 724 -16.34 22.82 -4.12
N THR A 725 -15.64 23.12 -3.03
CA THR A 725 -14.36 22.44 -2.70
C THR A 725 -14.56 20.94 -2.51
N SER A 726 -15.56 20.54 -1.75
CA SER A 726 -15.83 19.12 -1.48
C SER A 726 -16.23 18.34 -2.73
N VAL A 727 -17.09 18.90 -3.60
CA VAL A 727 -17.47 18.26 -4.88
C VAL A 727 -16.26 18.10 -5.80
N ILE A 728 -15.41 19.10 -5.87
CA ILE A 728 -14.24 19.08 -6.74
C ILE A 728 -13.18 18.11 -6.24
N THR A 729 -12.90 18.15 -4.95
CA THR A 729 -11.96 17.22 -4.33
C THR A 729 -12.44 15.78 -4.51
N SER A 730 -13.75 15.55 -4.31
CA SER A 730 -14.36 14.24 -4.61
C SER A 730 -14.18 13.83 -6.07
N ALA A 731 -14.33 14.76 -7.02
CA ALA A 731 -14.11 14.45 -8.44
C ALA A 731 -12.67 14.07 -8.77
N VAL A 732 -11.67 14.67 -8.09
CA VAL A 732 -10.26 14.28 -8.25
C VAL A 732 -10.03 12.85 -7.76
N PHE A 733 -10.55 12.50 -6.57
CA PHE A 733 -10.44 11.15 -6.04
C PHE A 733 -11.29 10.12 -6.82
N ALA A 734 -12.42 10.51 -7.36
CA ALA A 734 -13.23 9.65 -8.23
C ALA A 734 -12.48 9.17 -9.48
N GLY A 735 -11.42 9.88 -9.89
CA GLY A 735 -10.53 9.44 -10.96
C GLY A 735 -9.87 8.09 -10.72
N PHE A 736 -9.69 7.68 -9.45
CA PHE A 736 -9.18 6.36 -9.10
C PHE A 736 -10.17 5.22 -9.37
N MET A 737 -11.46 5.53 -9.42
CA MET A 737 -12.50 4.54 -9.66
C MET A 737 -12.49 3.96 -11.09
N ASP A 738 -11.68 4.54 -11.99
CA ASP A 738 -11.45 4.01 -13.34
C ASP A 738 -10.38 2.89 -13.35
N SER A 739 -9.72 2.61 -12.22
CA SER A 739 -8.71 1.55 -12.14
C SER A 739 -9.34 0.15 -12.09
N CYS A 740 -8.72 -0.79 -12.79
CA CYS A 740 -9.05 -2.20 -12.65
C CYS A 740 -8.50 -2.81 -11.34
N CYS A 741 -7.58 -2.12 -10.66
CA CYS A 741 -7.04 -2.53 -9.37
C CYS A 741 -7.99 -2.11 -8.25
N LEU A 742 -8.50 -3.08 -7.49
CA LEU A 742 -9.45 -2.83 -6.39
C LEU A 742 -8.87 -1.90 -5.33
N GLN A 743 -7.59 -1.97 -5.04
CA GLN A 743 -6.91 -1.12 -4.07
C GLN A 743 -7.02 0.36 -4.44
N PHE A 744 -6.79 0.70 -5.71
CA PHE A 744 -6.96 2.07 -6.21
C PHE A 744 -8.44 2.47 -6.30
N PHE A 745 -9.29 1.59 -6.80
CA PHE A 745 -10.74 1.84 -6.85
C PHE A 745 -11.30 2.13 -5.45
N ASN A 746 -11.01 1.27 -4.48
CA ASN A 746 -11.46 1.42 -3.10
C ASN A 746 -10.92 2.71 -2.47
N PHE A 747 -9.64 3.03 -2.69
CA PHE A 747 -9.05 4.27 -2.21
C PHE A 747 -9.83 5.49 -2.72
N GLY A 748 -10.10 5.55 -4.02
CA GLY A 748 -10.88 6.64 -4.62
C GLY A 748 -12.30 6.72 -4.10
N TRP A 749 -13.00 5.58 -4.07
CA TRP A 749 -14.39 5.48 -3.62
C TRP A 749 -14.56 5.87 -2.15
N LEU A 750 -13.72 5.33 -1.28
CA LEU A 750 -13.74 5.64 0.16
C LEU A 750 -13.36 7.10 0.44
N ALA A 751 -12.43 7.66 -0.33
CA ALA A 751 -12.11 9.08 -0.24
C ALA A 751 -13.32 9.96 -0.62
N VAL A 752 -14.07 9.60 -1.67
CA VAL A 752 -15.32 10.29 -2.04
C VAL A 752 -16.36 10.19 -0.91
N ILE A 753 -16.56 9.00 -0.33
CA ILE A 753 -17.46 8.82 0.83
C ILE A 753 -17.01 9.71 1.99
N GLY A 754 -15.73 9.72 2.32
CA GLY A 754 -15.18 10.52 3.40
C GLY A 754 -15.40 12.02 3.20
N ILE A 755 -15.07 12.55 2.01
CA ILE A 755 -15.24 13.98 1.69
C ILE A 755 -16.72 14.38 1.69
N MET A 756 -17.58 13.56 1.07
CA MET A 756 -19.01 13.88 1.01
C MET A 756 -19.68 13.78 2.39
N SER A 757 -19.26 12.83 3.23
CA SER A 757 -19.74 12.75 4.60
C SER A 757 -19.25 13.91 5.47
N ALA A 758 -18.03 14.40 5.27
CA ALA A 758 -17.51 15.63 5.89
C ALA A 758 -18.37 16.84 5.50
N LEU A 759 -18.64 17.01 4.19
CA LEU A 759 -19.52 18.07 3.68
C LEU A 759 -20.90 18.02 4.35
N LEU A 760 -21.52 16.84 4.40
CA LEU A 760 -22.83 16.66 5.04
C LEU A 760 -22.77 17.01 6.53
N SER A 761 -21.73 16.60 7.23
CA SER A 761 -21.53 16.92 8.63
C SER A 761 -21.38 18.43 8.86
N ASP A 762 -20.60 19.11 8.02
CA ASP A 762 -20.40 20.55 8.14
C ASP A 762 -21.65 21.36 7.79
N LEU A 763 -22.42 20.93 6.81
CA LEU A 763 -23.67 21.62 6.45
C LEU A 763 -24.78 21.37 7.46
N PHE A 764 -24.96 20.15 7.98
CA PHE A 764 -26.11 19.78 8.78
C PHE A 764 -25.86 19.71 10.28
N ILE A 765 -24.67 19.25 10.69
CA ILE A 765 -24.38 18.98 12.11
C ILE A 765 -23.67 20.15 12.78
N THR A 766 -22.66 20.74 12.13
CA THR A 766 -21.88 21.86 12.68
C THR A 766 -22.76 23.04 13.09
N PRO A 767 -23.74 23.54 12.28
CA PRO A 767 -24.61 24.65 12.67
C PRO A 767 -25.47 24.34 13.89
N ILE A 768 -25.99 23.10 13.95
CA ILE A 768 -26.83 22.63 15.06
C ILE A 768 -26.03 22.59 16.37
N LEU A 769 -24.80 22.05 16.32
CA LEU A 769 -23.94 21.97 17.49
C LEU A 769 -23.52 23.36 17.98
N VAL A 770 -23.11 24.25 17.05
CA VAL A 770 -22.70 25.62 17.39
C VAL A 770 -23.82 26.41 18.08
N LYS A 771 -25.06 26.30 17.56
CA LYS A 771 -26.21 26.95 18.18
C LYS A 771 -26.65 26.24 19.47
N GLY A 772 -26.79 24.91 19.45
CA GLY A 772 -27.31 24.11 20.59
C GLY A 772 -26.47 24.23 21.84
N PHE A 773 -25.15 24.26 21.68
CA PHE A 773 -24.22 24.41 22.79
C PHE A 773 -23.83 25.85 23.10
N HIS A 774 -24.41 26.87 22.44
CA HIS A 774 -24.09 28.28 22.64
C HIS A 774 -22.60 28.55 22.71
N VAL A 775 -21.88 28.09 21.68
CA VAL A 775 -20.40 27.95 21.69
C VAL A 775 -19.70 29.30 21.90
N PHE A 776 -20.27 30.41 21.45
CA PHE A 776 -19.70 31.75 21.58
C PHE A 776 -20.29 32.55 22.76
N GLY A 777 -21.13 31.92 23.59
CA GLY A 777 -21.81 32.57 24.72
C GLY A 777 -23.31 32.77 24.49
N LYS A 778 -23.97 33.39 25.47
CA LYS A 778 -25.42 33.67 25.39
C LYS A 778 -25.70 34.75 24.32
N GLU A 779 -26.86 34.67 23.64
CA GLU A 779 -27.28 35.67 22.66
C GLU A 779 -27.34 37.06 23.30
N LYS A 780 -26.83 38.07 22.63
CA LYS A 780 -26.76 39.44 23.09
C LYS A 780 -27.87 40.24 22.42
N ILE A 781 -28.67 40.97 23.20
CA ILE A 781 -29.57 41.97 22.67
C ILE A 781 -28.70 43.17 22.27
N ILE A 782 -28.22 43.21 21.04
CA ILE A 782 -27.58 44.39 20.48
C ILE A 782 -28.71 45.31 19.99
N THR A 783 -29.07 46.31 20.78
CA THR A 783 -29.87 47.43 20.36
C THR A 783 -29.12 48.10 19.20
N GLN A 784 -29.57 47.88 17.96
CA GLN A 784 -29.11 48.69 16.84
C GLN A 784 -29.54 50.13 17.13
N ASN A 785 -28.55 50.96 17.48
CA ASN A 785 -28.76 52.40 17.31
C ASN A 785 -28.85 52.64 15.79
N ILE A 786 -30.09 52.94 15.36
CA ILE A 786 -30.48 53.36 14.02
C ILE A 786 -29.77 54.66 13.66
#